data_462f713004c0f28c640d0a973d7addfd
#
_entry.id   462f713004c0f28c640d0a973d7addfd
#
_cell.length_a   1.000
_cell.length_b   1.000
_cell.length_c   1.000
_cell.angle_alpha   90.00
_cell.angle_beta   90.00
_cell.angle_gamma   90.00
#
_symmetry.space_group_name_H-M   'P 1'
#
loop_
_entity.id
_entity.type
_entity.pdbx_description
1 polymer ?
#
loop_
_entity_poly.entity_id
_entity_poly.type
_entity_poly.pdbx_seq_one_letter_code
_entity_poly.pdbx_strand_id
1 'polypeptide(L)'
;MKKFLVSMVAVLTAVLFVACSNASNKKMVHVGVLQYVEHPSLSAARKGFIEELKKEGYVDGKNIKIDYQNAQGDQSNLQTISQSLIEDNDLMLAIATPAAQSLSSLTKDKPILFTAVTDPVSAKLVKSMDNVGSNVTGTSDMSPINKQVELLKKVLPNTKKVGIMYTTSERNSEVQVEEAKKYFKKAGIETVVKGISSTNDIQDTAKSLMSQTEVIFIPTDNTIVSAINTLVDLSKETKIPVVGGDAGSVEKGVLFTYGTNYEALGRQTGKLAGRVIRGEKIKDVDAEYPKTLNVVINHDMAKELGIDMSSISDEESNSVMKDDKPIAKKDKGVIKLQVKKSSKNGLSNVVLTAISQGLLWAIMAIGVFITFRILDLADLTAEGAFPLGAATTTIMIIRGINPIFATLGGFVAGMFAGAVSGFMHTKMKIPALLTGIITLTGLYSVNLLVLGSANVSLAGHNTLVTMVMGLGLSKLNGVILLGLIFVSLVVLMLVILLNTQVGLALRATGDNLAMGEANGIKVDRMKILGYMISNGLIALSGALLAQNNGYADMNMGTGTIVNGLAAIILAEVIVKYLPLGKRLWSIVLGAVLYRLVLVIILAMNVDAQMLKLASAILLSIILYVPEVRGKLKIKPNKSLTPGGDK
;
A
#
# COMPACT_ATOMS: atom_id res chain seq x y z
N MET A 1 -20.21 6.11 -32.62
CA MET A 1 -20.27 5.62 -31.23
C MET A 1 -20.35 4.10 -31.15
N LYS A 2 -21.40 3.44 -31.70
CA LYS A 2 -21.48 1.97 -31.68
C LYS A 2 -20.24 1.26 -32.27
N LYS A 3 -19.70 1.74 -33.41
CA LYS A 3 -18.52 1.11 -34.05
C LYS A 3 -17.22 1.24 -33.24
N PHE A 4 -17.02 2.32 -32.48
CA PHE A 4 -15.82 2.50 -31.64
C PHE A 4 -15.91 1.67 -30.35
N LEU A 5 -17.11 1.60 -29.74
CA LEU A 5 -17.38 0.71 -28.59
C LEU A 5 -17.23 -0.76 -29.00
N VAL A 6 -17.73 -1.10 -30.19
CA VAL A 6 -17.60 -2.45 -30.77
C VAL A 6 -16.13 -2.76 -31.12
N SER A 7 -15.36 -1.79 -31.66
CA SER A 7 -13.91 -1.98 -31.86
C SER A 7 -13.13 -2.12 -30.58
N MET A 8 -13.46 -1.34 -29.56
CA MET A 8 -12.79 -1.44 -28.24
C MET A 8 -13.16 -2.76 -27.54
N VAL A 9 -14.42 -3.17 -27.61
CA VAL A 9 -14.87 -4.47 -27.12
C VAL A 9 -14.30 -5.61 -27.99
N ALA A 10 -14.19 -5.45 -29.30
CA ALA A 10 -13.60 -6.45 -30.20
C ALA A 10 -12.07 -6.58 -30.00
N VAL A 11 -11.36 -5.49 -29.74
CA VAL A 11 -9.94 -5.55 -29.37
C VAL A 11 -9.77 -6.18 -27.98
N LEU A 12 -10.63 -5.85 -27.01
CA LEU A 12 -10.64 -6.53 -25.70
C LEU A 12 -10.98 -8.03 -25.84
N THR A 13 -11.95 -8.40 -26.70
CA THR A 13 -12.29 -9.82 -26.93
C THR A 13 -11.24 -10.54 -27.76
N ALA A 14 -10.57 -9.90 -28.72
CA ALA A 14 -9.48 -10.51 -29.49
C ALA A 14 -8.25 -10.78 -28.61
N VAL A 15 -7.91 -9.88 -27.68
CA VAL A 15 -6.85 -10.09 -26.67
C VAL A 15 -7.23 -11.25 -25.73
N LEU A 16 -8.51 -11.45 -25.43
CA LEU A 16 -9.01 -12.54 -24.61
C LEU A 16 -8.94 -13.92 -25.29
N PHE A 17 -9.01 -13.98 -26.63
CA PHE A 17 -8.93 -15.26 -27.37
C PHE A 17 -7.49 -15.76 -27.59
N VAL A 18 -6.47 -14.90 -27.54
CA VAL A 18 -5.06 -15.29 -27.70
C VAL A 18 -4.50 -15.96 -26.43
N ALA A 19 -5.15 -15.78 -25.28
CA ALA A 19 -4.71 -16.36 -24.00
C ALA A 19 -5.11 -17.84 -23.79
N CYS A 20 -5.79 -18.48 -24.76
CA CYS A 20 -6.31 -19.84 -24.60
C CYS A 20 -5.64 -20.87 -25.52
N SER A 21 -4.30 -20.98 -25.53
CA SER A 21 -3.68 -22.13 -26.18
C SER A 21 -2.53 -22.73 -25.37
N ASN A 22 -2.73 -24.02 -25.05
CA ASN A 22 -1.80 -25.06 -24.63
C ASN A 22 -1.39 -25.13 -23.16
N ALA A 23 -2.08 -26.00 -22.45
CA ALA A 23 -1.60 -26.62 -21.20
C ALA A 23 -1.31 -28.12 -21.45
N SER A 24 -0.05 -28.49 -21.48
CA SER A 24 0.36 -29.89 -21.30
C SER A 24 0.30 -30.23 -19.81
N ASN A 25 -0.32 -31.38 -19.50
CA ASN A 25 -0.66 -31.88 -18.17
C ASN A 25 0.56 -32.38 -17.37
N LYS A 26 1.42 -31.50 -16.84
CA LYS A 26 2.22 -31.77 -15.63
C LYS A 26 1.73 -30.83 -14.54
N LYS A 27 1.39 -31.42 -13.38
CA LYS A 27 0.91 -30.69 -12.19
C LYS A 27 2.04 -29.75 -11.71
N MET A 28 2.04 -28.51 -12.20
CA MET A 28 3.02 -27.49 -11.89
C MET A 28 2.51 -26.71 -10.66
N VAL A 29 3.35 -26.49 -9.67
CA VAL A 29 3.02 -25.64 -8.51
C VAL A 29 3.29 -24.18 -8.89
N HIS A 30 2.32 -23.31 -8.69
CA HIS A 30 2.45 -21.88 -8.92
C HIS A 30 2.80 -21.19 -7.60
N VAL A 31 3.89 -20.41 -7.60
CA VAL A 31 4.43 -19.70 -6.45
C VAL A 31 4.37 -18.20 -6.74
N GLY A 32 3.45 -17.49 -6.09
CA GLY A 32 3.37 -16.04 -6.16
C GLY A 32 4.38 -15.39 -5.21
N VAL A 33 5.18 -14.48 -5.70
CA VAL A 33 6.17 -13.73 -4.91
C VAL A 33 5.80 -12.26 -4.91
N LEU A 34 5.42 -11.75 -3.74
CA LEU A 34 5.08 -10.34 -3.52
C LEU A 34 6.18 -9.64 -2.74
N GLN A 35 6.87 -8.71 -3.37
CA GLN A 35 7.85 -7.83 -2.73
C GLN A 35 7.24 -6.45 -2.49
N TYR A 36 7.39 -5.89 -1.28
CA TYR A 36 6.80 -4.59 -0.95
C TYR A 36 7.45 -3.43 -1.69
N VAL A 37 8.78 -3.36 -1.68
CA VAL A 37 9.57 -2.31 -2.32
C VAL A 37 10.90 -2.86 -2.82
N GLU A 38 11.51 -2.22 -3.81
CA GLU A 38 12.81 -2.64 -4.32
C GLU A 38 13.93 -2.00 -3.49
N HIS A 39 14.72 -2.84 -2.83
CA HIS A 39 16.02 -2.47 -2.27
C HIS A 39 16.90 -3.72 -2.10
N PRO A 40 18.24 -3.56 -1.95
CA PRO A 40 19.19 -4.69 -2.04
C PRO A 40 18.87 -5.87 -1.13
N SER A 41 18.50 -5.61 0.13
CA SER A 41 18.23 -6.66 1.11
C SER A 41 17.02 -7.51 0.77
N LEU A 42 15.89 -6.88 0.36
CA LEU A 42 14.70 -7.62 -0.05
C LEU A 42 14.94 -8.41 -1.33
N SER A 43 15.69 -7.85 -2.27
CA SER A 43 16.05 -8.54 -3.51
C SER A 43 17.02 -9.70 -3.25
N ALA A 44 17.93 -9.57 -2.27
CA ALA A 44 18.79 -10.67 -1.82
C ALA A 44 17.96 -11.80 -1.17
N ALA A 45 16.96 -11.48 -0.35
CA ALA A 45 16.05 -12.46 0.24
C ALA A 45 15.28 -13.23 -0.85
N ARG A 46 14.72 -12.51 -1.84
CA ARG A 46 14.08 -13.14 -3.00
C ARG A 46 15.00 -14.08 -3.75
N LYS A 47 16.22 -13.62 -4.06
CA LYS A 47 17.23 -14.42 -4.74
C LYS A 47 17.54 -15.69 -3.95
N GLY A 48 17.83 -15.57 -2.65
CA GLY A 48 18.11 -16.72 -1.78
C GLY A 48 16.98 -17.74 -1.75
N PHE A 49 15.73 -17.28 -1.69
CA PHE A 49 14.55 -18.13 -1.75
C PHE A 49 14.47 -18.94 -3.05
N ILE A 50 14.63 -18.30 -4.20
CA ILE A 50 14.57 -18.96 -5.52
C ILE A 50 15.73 -19.96 -5.67
N GLU A 51 16.94 -19.60 -5.23
CA GLU A 51 18.09 -20.48 -5.30
C GLU A 51 17.94 -21.73 -4.41
N GLU A 52 17.35 -21.57 -3.23
CA GLU A 52 17.11 -22.72 -2.35
C GLU A 52 16.03 -23.64 -2.91
N LEU A 53 14.92 -23.10 -3.45
CA LEU A 53 13.95 -23.91 -4.16
C LEU A 53 14.59 -24.71 -5.30
N LYS A 54 15.51 -24.09 -6.06
CA LYS A 54 16.27 -24.76 -7.12
C LYS A 54 17.12 -25.91 -6.57
N LYS A 55 17.78 -25.73 -5.43
CA LYS A 55 18.56 -26.78 -4.75
C LYS A 55 17.65 -27.92 -4.26
N GLU A 56 16.46 -27.61 -3.79
CA GLU A 56 15.43 -28.56 -3.38
C GLU A 56 14.81 -29.31 -4.59
N GLY A 57 15.22 -28.99 -5.82
CA GLY A 57 14.76 -29.62 -7.06
C GLY A 57 13.56 -28.92 -7.72
N TYR A 58 13.13 -27.77 -7.20
CA TYR A 58 12.05 -26.96 -7.77
C TYR A 58 12.62 -25.90 -8.69
N VAL A 59 12.44 -26.07 -10.00
CA VAL A 59 13.02 -25.19 -11.03
C VAL A 59 11.90 -24.47 -11.77
N ASP A 60 12.00 -23.15 -11.78
CA ASP A 60 11.06 -22.29 -12.49
C ASP A 60 10.96 -22.66 -13.99
N GLY A 61 9.75 -22.70 -14.52
CA GLY A 61 9.47 -23.14 -15.90
C GLY A 61 9.54 -24.66 -16.15
N LYS A 62 9.96 -25.48 -15.15
CA LYS A 62 10.02 -26.95 -15.28
C LYS A 62 8.97 -27.68 -14.46
N ASN A 63 8.94 -27.47 -13.17
CA ASN A 63 8.02 -28.12 -12.22
C ASN A 63 7.38 -27.15 -11.24
N ILE A 64 7.87 -25.92 -11.16
CA ILE A 64 7.19 -24.78 -10.54
C ILE A 64 7.11 -23.63 -11.54
N LYS A 65 6.18 -22.69 -11.31
CA LYS A 65 6.11 -21.40 -11.96
C LYS A 65 6.16 -20.32 -10.90
N ILE A 66 7.10 -19.41 -11.03
CA ILE A 66 7.26 -18.27 -10.12
C ILE A 66 6.64 -17.04 -10.77
N ASP A 67 5.65 -16.44 -10.10
CA ASP A 67 5.03 -15.19 -10.48
C ASP A 67 5.49 -14.10 -9.50
N TYR A 68 6.42 -13.24 -9.95
CA TYR A 68 7.00 -12.18 -9.16
C TYR A 68 6.35 -10.84 -9.45
N GLN A 69 5.94 -10.15 -8.37
CA GLN A 69 5.38 -8.81 -8.43
C GLN A 69 5.97 -7.93 -7.33
N ASN A 70 6.11 -6.63 -7.61
CA ASN A 70 6.62 -5.64 -6.67
C ASN A 70 5.63 -4.48 -6.53
N ALA A 71 5.23 -4.18 -5.29
CA ALA A 71 4.24 -3.14 -5.01
C ALA A 71 4.81 -1.71 -5.05
N GLN A 72 6.15 -1.55 -5.13
CA GLN A 72 6.84 -0.26 -5.18
C GLN A 72 6.51 0.67 -4.01
N GLY A 73 6.26 0.11 -2.83
CA GLY A 73 5.88 0.85 -1.63
C GLY A 73 4.48 1.45 -1.66
N ASP A 74 3.67 1.12 -2.68
CA ASP A 74 2.33 1.68 -2.87
C ASP A 74 1.25 0.73 -2.35
N GLN A 75 0.46 1.20 -1.38
CA GLN A 75 -0.58 0.39 -0.74
C GLN A 75 -1.73 -0.02 -1.67
N SER A 76 -2.08 0.82 -2.65
CA SER A 76 -3.12 0.50 -3.62
C SER A 76 -2.67 -0.62 -4.57
N ASN A 77 -1.40 -0.55 -5.01
CA ASN A 77 -0.78 -1.60 -5.81
C ASN A 77 -0.66 -2.90 -5.00
N LEU A 78 -0.21 -2.78 -3.74
CA LEU A 78 -0.03 -3.93 -2.85
C LEU A 78 -1.32 -4.76 -2.73
N GLN A 79 -2.45 -4.11 -2.50
CA GLN A 79 -3.75 -4.77 -2.39
C GLN A 79 -4.17 -5.44 -3.71
N THR A 80 -4.02 -4.75 -4.82
CA THR A 80 -4.43 -5.26 -6.14
C THR A 80 -3.56 -6.45 -6.57
N ILE A 81 -2.25 -6.34 -6.37
CA ILE A 81 -1.30 -7.42 -6.68
C ILE A 81 -1.54 -8.62 -5.76
N SER A 82 -1.73 -8.41 -4.45
CA SER A 82 -2.02 -9.49 -3.51
C SER A 82 -3.23 -10.32 -3.95
N GLN A 83 -4.27 -9.65 -4.40
CA GLN A 83 -5.50 -10.31 -4.84
C GLN A 83 -5.26 -11.14 -6.11
N SER A 84 -4.56 -10.60 -7.11
CA SER A 84 -4.20 -11.34 -8.33
C SER A 84 -3.31 -12.56 -8.01
N LEU A 85 -2.27 -12.38 -7.18
CA LEU A 85 -1.36 -13.47 -6.83
C LEU A 85 -2.09 -14.61 -6.10
N ILE A 86 -3.02 -14.29 -5.20
CA ILE A 86 -3.79 -15.31 -4.49
C ILE A 86 -4.68 -16.11 -5.44
N GLU A 87 -5.26 -15.48 -6.47
CA GLU A 87 -6.11 -16.19 -7.42
C GLU A 87 -5.33 -17.20 -8.26
N ASP A 88 -4.15 -16.81 -8.74
CA ASP A 88 -3.38 -17.56 -9.73
C ASP A 88 -2.34 -18.52 -9.15
N ASN A 89 -2.00 -18.41 -7.86
CA ASN A 89 -0.92 -19.17 -7.26
C ASN A 89 -1.40 -20.12 -6.14
N ASP A 90 -0.66 -21.20 -5.94
CA ASP A 90 -0.93 -22.25 -4.93
C ASP A 90 -0.26 -21.94 -3.59
N LEU A 91 0.88 -21.25 -3.63
CA LEU A 91 1.71 -20.88 -2.49
C LEU A 91 2.17 -19.43 -2.70
N MET A 92 2.20 -18.61 -1.66
CA MET A 92 2.70 -17.24 -1.73
C MET A 92 3.95 -17.06 -0.88
N LEU A 93 4.89 -16.25 -1.39
CA LEU A 93 5.97 -15.65 -0.63
C LEU A 93 5.70 -14.15 -0.48
N ALA A 94 5.64 -13.68 0.75
CA ALA A 94 5.56 -12.26 1.09
C ALA A 94 6.92 -11.76 1.54
N ILE A 95 7.45 -10.71 0.92
CA ILE A 95 8.72 -10.09 1.29
C ILE A 95 8.44 -8.73 1.90
N ALA A 96 8.73 -8.56 3.17
CA ALA A 96 8.44 -7.47 4.09
C ALA A 96 7.03 -7.49 4.71
N THR A 97 6.90 -6.82 5.87
CA THR A 97 5.69 -6.83 6.71
C THR A 97 4.41 -6.40 5.98
N PRO A 98 4.39 -5.30 5.20
CA PRO A 98 3.17 -4.89 4.50
C PRO A 98 2.68 -5.93 3.47
N ALA A 99 3.60 -6.60 2.77
CA ALA A 99 3.26 -7.67 1.82
C ALA A 99 2.62 -8.88 2.53
N ALA A 100 3.19 -9.29 3.67
CA ALA A 100 2.66 -10.39 4.46
C ALA A 100 1.26 -10.07 5.03
N GLN A 101 1.05 -8.87 5.55
CA GLN A 101 -0.25 -8.43 6.04
C GLN A 101 -1.30 -8.38 4.92
N SER A 102 -0.95 -7.85 3.76
CA SER A 102 -1.86 -7.79 2.62
C SER A 102 -2.32 -9.19 2.18
N LEU A 103 -1.39 -10.11 1.94
CA LEU A 103 -1.72 -11.48 1.55
C LEU A 103 -2.53 -12.22 2.64
N SER A 104 -2.12 -12.12 3.91
CA SER A 104 -2.78 -12.83 5.02
C SER A 104 -4.19 -12.33 5.31
N SER A 105 -4.50 -11.08 4.96
CA SER A 105 -5.84 -10.51 5.09
C SER A 105 -6.82 -11.07 4.06
N LEU A 106 -6.33 -11.50 2.90
CA LEU A 106 -7.14 -11.89 1.75
C LEU A 106 -7.45 -13.39 1.70
N THR A 107 -6.61 -14.25 2.28
CA THR A 107 -6.84 -15.70 2.29
C THR A 107 -6.49 -16.32 3.64
N LYS A 108 -7.27 -17.36 4.01
CA LYS A 108 -7.01 -18.22 5.17
C LYS A 108 -6.76 -19.68 4.74
N ASP A 109 -6.90 -19.97 3.45
CA ASP A 109 -6.83 -21.34 2.91
C ASP A 109 -5.50 -21.61 2.22
N LYS A 110 -4.94 -20.61 1.50
CA LYS A 110 -3.70 -20.77 0.74
C LYS A 110 -2.49 -20.52 1.64
N PRO A 111 -1.43 -21.32 1.53
CA PRO A 111 -0.22 -21.16 2.32
C PRO A 111 0.53 -19.88 1.94
N ILE A 112 0.96 -19.13 2.95
CA ILE A 112 1.74 -17.91 2.81
C ILE A 112 3.02 -18.07 3.62
N LEU A 113 4.17 -17.97 2.97
CA LEU A 113 5.44 -17.79 3.64
C LEU A 113 5.80 -16.32 3.66
N PHE A 114 6.35 -15.85 4.76
CA PHE A 114 6.95 -14.51 4.81
C PHE A 114 8.48 -14.61 4.97
N THR A 115 9.18 -13.60 4.50
CA THR A 115 10.59 -13.34 4.78
C THR A 115 10.79 -11.85 4.97
N ALA A 116 11.81 -11.46 5.70
CA ALA A 116 12.07 -10.04 6.02
C ALA A 116 10.87 -9.38 6.73
N VAL A 117 10.31 -10.06 7.71
CA VAL A 117 9.27 -9.54 8.61
C VAL A 117 9.84 -9.47 10.01
N THR A 118 10.04 -8.26 10.52
CA THR A 118 10.79 -8.04 11.76
C THR A 118 10.10 -8.66 12.97
N ASP A 119 8.82 -8.35 13.19
CA ASP A 119 8.03 -8.91 14.28
C ASP A 119 6.69 -9.48 13.76
N PRO A 120 6.67 -10.74 13.37
CA PRO A 120 5.45 -11.35 12.82
C PRO A 120 4.35 -11.53 13.87
N VAL A 121 4.68 -11.53 15.17
CA VAL A 121 3.71 -11.62 16.26
C VAL A 121 2.99 -10.28 16.44
N SER A 122 3.73 -9.16 16.55
CA SER A 122 3.11 -7.83 16.64
C SER A 122 2.38 -7.44 15.37
N ALA A 123 2.82 -7.92 14.20
CA ALA A 123 2.13 -7.79 12.93
C ALA A 123 0.87 -8.65 12.82
N LYS A 124 0.57 -9.49 13.83
CA LYS A 124 -0.57 -10.43 13.88
C LYS A 124 -0.61 -11.43 12.70
N LEU A 125 0.54 -11.82 12.22
CA LEU A 125 0.70 -12.83 11.17
C LEU A 125 0.70 -14.25 11.76
N VAL A 126 1.34 -14.40 12.91
CA VAL A 126 1.44 -15.66 13.68
C VAL A 126 1.07 -15.39 15.14
N LYS A 127 0.65 -16.44 15.86
CA LYS A 127 0.36 -16.34 17.31
C LYS A 127 1.64 -16.24 18.14
N SER A 128 2.62 -17.09 17.81
CA SER A 128 3.98 -17.08 18.35
C SER A 128 4.91 -17.69 17.31
N MET A 129 6.22 -17.62 17.52
CA MET A 129 7.21 -18.21 16.60
C MET A 129 7.08 -19.74 16.55
N ASP A 130 6.82 -20.39 17.67
CA ASP A 130 6.70 -21.86 17.82
C ASP A 130 5.26 -22.37 17.57
N ASN A 131 4.31 -21.49 17.35
CA ASN A 131 2.92 -21.84 17.06
C ASN A 131 2.29 -20.77 16.16
N VAL A 132 2.41 -20.97 14.88
CA VAL A 132 1.88 -20.00 13.90
C VAL A 132 0.36 -19.87 13.94
N GLY A 133 -0.36 -20.96 14.20
CA GLY A 133 -1.81 -20.99 14.43
C GLY A 133 -2.68 -20.56 13.23
N SER A 134 -2.08 -20.46 12.03
CA SER A 134 -2.73 -19.94 10.82
C SER A 134 -2.16 -20.58 9.55
N ASN A 135 -2.54 -20.09 8.40
CA ASN A 135 -1.97 -20.42 7.08
C ASN A 135 -0.71 -19.62 6.75
N VAL A 136 -0.07 -18.99 7.72
CA VAL A 136 1.08 -18.09 7.54
C VAL A 136 2.24 -18.56 8.41
N THR A 137 3.42 -18.73 7.82
CA THR A 137 4.69 -18.99 8.52
C THR A 137 5.83 -18.31 7.76
N GLY A 138 7.06 -18.37 8.25
CA GLY A 138 8.20 -17.79 7.53
C GLY A 138 9.38 -17.48 8.42
N THR A 139 10.21 -16.53 7.98
CA THR A 139 11.43 -16.13 8.66
C THR A 139 11.41 -14.66 9.04
N SER A 140 11.62 -14.40 10.34
CA SER A 140 11.84 -13.04 10.86
C SER A 140 13.21 -12.53 10.45
N ASP A 141 13.35 -11.23 10.27
CA ASP A 141 14.63 -10.53 10.13
C ASP A 141 14.97 -9.69 11.37
N MET A 142 14.33 -9.99 12.51
CA MET A 142 14.60 -9.27 13.75
C MET A 142 16.10 -9.22 14.03
N SER A 143 16.65 -8.02 13.95
CA SER A 143 18.05 -7.77 14.25
C SER A 143 18.27 -7.72 15.76
N PRO A 144 19.37 -8.28 16.27
CA PRO A 144 19.68 -8.23 17.69
C PRO A 144 20.21 -6.84 18.08
N ILE A 145 19.28 -5.94 18.41
CA ILE A 145 19.59 -4.53 18.73
C ILE A 145 20.58 -4.41 19.89
N ASN A 146 20.52 -5.32 20.87
CA ASN A 146 21.52 -5.36 21.97
C ASN A 146 22.94 -5.55 21.41
N LYS A 147 23.13 -6.41 20.41
CA LYS A 147 24.42 -6.66 19.78
C LYS A 147 24.89 -5.47 18.92
N GLN A 148 23.97 -4.78 18.28
CA GLN A 148 24.28 -3.54 17.55
C GLN A 148 24.77 -2.45 18.51
N VAL A 149 24.14 -2.30 19.68
CA VAL A 149 24.56 -1.35 20.73
C VAL A 149 25.90 -1.76 21.35
N GLU A 150 26.15 -3.05 21.61
CA GLU A 150 27.43 -3.57 22.06
C GLU A 150 28.53 -3.27 21.03
N LEU A 151 28.28 -3.50 19.75
CA LEU A 151 29.21 -3.21 18.65
C LEU A 151 29.50 -1.70 18.56
N LEU A 152 28.46 -0.85 18.68
CA LEU A 152 28.64 0.59 18.69
C LEU A 152 29.57 1.02 19.83
N LYS A 153 29.40 0.51 21.05
CA LYS A 153 30.28 0.82 22.18
C LYS A 153 31.71 0.33 21.97
N LYS A 154 31.89 -0.78 21.26
CA LYS A 154 33.22 -1.33 20.96
C LYS A 154 33.97 -0.46 19.96
N VAL A 155 33.27 0.02 18.91
CA VAL A 155 33.86 0.82 17.82
C VAL A 155 33.95 2.30 18.20
N LEU A 156 32.94 2.83 18.89
CA LEU A 156 32.80 4.23 19.25
C LEU A 156 32.59 4.37 20.79
N PRO A 157 33.63 4.03 21.59
CA PRO A 157 33.48 3.90 23.05
C PRO A 157 33.13 5.20 23.77
N ASN A 158 33.43 6.36 23.18
CA ASN A 158 33.20 7.67 23.74
C ASN A 158 31.80 8.23 23.45
N THR A 159 30.97 7.51 22.69
CA THR A 159 29.63 7.96 22.32
C THR A 159 28.74 8.14 23.55
N LYS A 160 28.24 9.34 23.74
CA LYS A 160 27.30 9.70 24.82
C LYS A 160 25.88 9.93 24.32
N LYS A 161 25.73 10.31 23.06
CA LYS A 161 24.44 10.71 22.51
C LYS A 161 24.27 10.18 21.08
N VAL A 162 23.18 9.43 20.85
CA VAL A 162 22.84 8.80 19.56
C VAL A 162 21.54 9.38 19.04
N GLY A 163 21.52 9.79 17.77
CA GLY A 163 20.31 10.12 17.03
C GLY A 163 19.68 8.85 16.47
N ILE A 164 18.39 8.66 16.68
CA ILE A 164 17.64 7.56 16.04
C ILE A 164 16.72 8.17 15.01
N MET A 165 16.86 7.75 13.76
CA MET A 165 15.98 8.16 12.66
C MET A 165 15.20 6.95 12.14
N TYR A 166 13.90 7.10 11.97
CA TYR A 166 13.01 6.03 11.51
C TYR A 166 11.81 6.57 10.75
N THR A 167 11.18 5.73 9.95
CA THR A 167 9.94 6.07 9.23
C THR A 167 8.73 5.80 10.10
N THR A 168 7.95 6.86 10.38
CA THR A 168 6.80 6.79 11.29
C THR A 168 5.65 5.92 10.77
N SER A 169 5.64 5.63 9.46
CA SER A 169 4.65 4.77 8.81
C SER A 169 5.10 3.29 8.71
N GLU A 170 6.23 2.92 9.33
CA GLU A 170 6.74 1.54 9.32
C GLU A 170 6.73 0.92 10.72
N ARG A 171 5.81 -0.03 10.94
CA ARG A 171 5.68 -0.72 12.24
C ARG A 171 6.93 -1.49 12.65
N ASN A 172 7.62 -2.13 11.69
CA ASN A 172 8.89 -2.83 11.93
C ASN A 172 9.96 -1.89 12.49
N SER A 173 10.05 -0.67 11.97
CA SER A 173 10.99 0.36 12.44
C SER A 173 10.63 0.84 13.84
N GLU A 174 9.35 1.11 14.10
CA GLU A 174 8.86 1.57 15.40
C GLU A 174 9.19 0.57 16.53
N VAL A 175 8.97 -0.74 16.31
CA VAL A 175 9.31 -1.79 17.28
C VAL A 175 10.80 -1.78 17.62
N GLN A 176 11.66 -1.69 16.61
CA GLN A 176 13.11 -1.64 16.81
C GLN A 176 13.58 -0.36 17.49
N VAL A 177 12.95 0.79 17.25
CA VAL A 177 13.23 2.06 17.93
C VAL A 177 12.96 1.93 19.43
N GLU A 178 11.83 1.37 19.82
CA GLU A 178 11.51 1.18 21.23
C GLU A 178 12.50 0.21 21.93
N GLU A 179 12.94 -0.80 21.23
CA GLU A 179 13.98 -1.71 21.71
C GLU A 179 15.35 -1.01 21.81
N ALA A 180 15.75 -0.25 20.79
CA ALA A 180 16.99 0.51 20.76
C ALA A 180 17.07 1.51 21.92
N LYS A 181 16.00 2.25 22.20
CA LYS A 181 15.93 3.17 23.37
C LYS A 181 16.24 2.46 24.68
N LYS A 182 15.71 1.23 24.86
CA LYS A 182 15.97 0.44 26.09
C LYS A 182 17.44 0.06 26.21
N TYR A 183 18.06 -0.40 25.11
CA TYR A 183 19.47 -0.86 25.13
C TYR A 183 20.45 0.31 25.20
N PHE A 184 20.21 1.43 24.49
CA PHE A 184 21.03 2.64 24.64
C PHE A 184 20.95 3.20 26.05
N LYS A 185 19.76 3.25 26.66
CA LYS A 185 19.61 3.66 28.07
C LYS A 185 20.39 2.75 29.04
N LYS A 186 20.32 1.41 28.83
CA LYS A 186 21.12 0.45 29.61
C LYS A 186 22.64 0.64 29.42
N ALA A 187 23.04 1.08 28.24
CA ALA A 187 24.42 1.36 27.89
C ALA A 187 24.92 2.72 28.40
N GLY A 188 24.04 3.53 29.02
CA GLY A 188 24.37 4.89 29.51
C GLY A 188 24.43 5.93 28.38
N ILE A 189 23.82 5.68 27.24
CA ILE A 189 23.81 6.55 26.06
C ILE A 189 22.46 7.25 25.95
N GLU A 190 22.48 8.58 25.83
CA GLU A 190 21.28 9.39 25.58
C GLU A 190 20.81 9.21 24.14
N THR A 191 19.49 9.20 23.92
CA THR A 191 18.92 9.06 22.57
C THR A 191 18.06 10.26 22.21
N VAL A 192 18.24 10.77 20.98
CA VAL A 192 17.36 11.75 20.33
C VAL A 192 16.64 11.06 19.19
N VAL A 193 15.32 10.91 19.29
CA VAL A 193 14.53 10.17 18.29
C VAL A 193 13.80 11.15 17.40
N LYS A 194 13.91 10.98 16.08
CA LYS A 194 13.13 11.74 15.08
C LYS A 194 12.56 10.81 14.04
N GLY A 195 11.24 10.94 13.83
CA GLY A 195 10.53 10.25 12.77
C GLY A 195 10.53 11.07 11.48
N ILE A 196 10.52 10.36 10.36
CA ILE A 196 10.26 10.91 9.02
C ILE A 196 8.94 10.35 8.48
N SER A 197 8.31 11.07 7.58
CA SER A 197 7.09 10.62 6.89
C SER A 197 7.35 10.14 5.46
N SER A 198 8.43 10.60 4.86
CA SER A 198 8.82 10.27 3.49
C SER A 198 10.34 10.40 3.29
N THR A 199 10.83 9.91 2.15
CA THR A 199 12.25 10.06 1.76
C THR A 199 12.69 11.53 1.63
N ASN A 200 11.74 12.45 1.34
CA ASN A 200 12.03 13.88 1.24
C ASN A 200 12.46 14.51 2.59
N ASP A 201 12.04 13.91 3.70
CA ASP A 201 12.33 14.42 5.05
C ASP A 201 13.72 14.01 5.55
N ILE A 202 14.38 13.05 4.88
CA ILE A 202 15.66 12.45 5.32
C ILE A 202 16.72 13.52 5.49
N GLN A 203 16.91 14.40 4.51
CA GLN A 203 17.98 15.39 4.52
C GLN A 203 17.88 16.34 5.72
N ASP A 204 16.72 16.94 5.94
CA ASP A 204 16.54 17.93 7.00
C ASP A 204 16.54 17.28 8.39
N THR A 205 15.91 16.10 8.52
CA THR A 205 15.89 15.35 9.77
C THR A 205 17.29 14.85 10.14
N ALA A 206 18.05 14.34 9.18
CA ALA A 206 19.43 13.90 9.40
C ALA A 206 20.34 15.07 9.84
N LYS A 207 20.31 16.21 9.14
CA LYS A 207 21.06 17.41 9.53
C LYS A 207 20.73 17.85 10.95
N SER A 208 19.43 17.84 11.28
CA SER A 208 18.98 18.20 12.64
C SER A 208 19.45 17.20 13.70
N LEU A 209 19.51 15.90 13.41
CA LEU A 209 20.05 14.91 14.35
C LEU A 209 21.57 15.01 14.45
N MET A 210 22.28 15.10 13.33
CA MET A 210 23.75 15.19 13.27
C MET A 210 24.28 16.42 13.98
N SER A 211 23.53 17.52 14.05
CA SER A 211 23.92 18.71 14.82
C SER A 211 23.84 18.54 16.35
N GLN A 212 23.20 17.49 16.84
CA GLN A 212 22.90 17.26 18.26
C GLN A 212 23.47 15.96 18.81
N THR A 213 23.96 15.08 17.96
CA THR A 213 24.36 13.71 18.31
C THR A 213 25.68 13.33 17.65
N GLU A 214 26.32 12.31 18.16
CA GLU A 214 27.66 11.86 17.75
C GLU A 214 27.57 10.72 16.72
N VAL A 215 26.40 10.03 16.65
CA VAL A 215 26.15 8.89 15.78
C VAL A 215 24.67 8.90 15.40
N ILE A 216 24.34 8.50 14.19
CA ILE A 216 22.97 8.20 13.78
C ILE A 216 22.78 6.69 13.75
N PHE A 217 21.80 6.21 14.50
CA PHE A 217 21.31 4.84 14.44
C PHE A 217 20.05 4.78 13.59
N ILE A 218 20.00 3.84 12.64
CA ILE A 218 18.80 3.54 11.86
C ILE A 218 18.35 2.10 12.15
N PRO A 219 17.04 1.86 12.35
CA PRO A 219 16.51 0.50 12.40
C PRO A 219 16.48 -0.14 11.00
N THR A 220 15.98 -1.36 10.90
CA THR A 220 15.60 -1.96 9.60
C THR A 220 14.36 -1.23 9.08
N ASP A 221 14.57 -0.28 8.16
CA ASP A 221 13.59 0.69 7.68
C ASP A 221 13.59 0.74 6.16
N ASN A 222 12.49 0.27 5.53
CA ASN A 222 12.45 0.13 4.07
C ASN A 222 12.51 1.48 3.35
N THR A 223 11.91 2.53 3.91
CA THR A 223 11.89 3.87 3.32
C THR A 223 13.27 4.51 3.40
N ILE A 224 13.92 4.49 4.57
CA ILE A 224 15.27 5.04 4.74
C ILE A 224 16.26 4.28 3.86
N VAL A 225 16.21 2.94 3.86
CA VAL A 225 17.13 2.10 3.06
C VAL A 225 16.96 2.33 1.55
N SER A 226 15.75 2.59 1.08
CA SER A 226 15.50 2.90 -0.34
C SER A 226 16.22 4.19 -0.80
N ALA A 227 16.41 5.16 0.09
CA ALA A 227 17.07 6.45 -0.15
C ALA A 227 18.34 6.65 0.71
N ILE A 228 19.01 5.57 1.10
CA ILE A 228 20.13 5.58 2.04
C ILE A 228 21.31 6.46 1.59
N ASN A 229 21.50 6.62 0.29
CA ASN A 229 22.59 7.44 -0.26
C ASN A 229 22.56 8.88 0.26
N THR A 230 21.36 9.48 0.40
CA THR A 230 21.20 10.84 0.96
C THR A 230 21.77 10.93 2.39
N LEU A 231 21.51 9.91 3.21
CA LEU A 231 22.00 9.86 4.59
C LEU A 231 23.51 9.61 4.65
N VAL A 232 24.01 8.76 3.77
CA VAL A 232 25.46 8.45 3.64
C VAL A 232 26.24 9.67 3.18
N ASP A 233 25.73 10.44 2.21
CA ASP A 233 26.39 11.65 1.74
C ASP A 233 26.48 12.71 2.85
N LEU A 234 25.43 12.88 3.63
CA LEU A 234 25.44 13.75 4.82
C LEU A 234 26.42 13.25 5.89
N SER A 235 26.53 11.94 6.10
CA SER A 235 27.51 11.34 7.02
C SER A 235 28.95 11.70 6.62
N LYS A 236 29.28 11.63 5.32
CA LYS A 236 30.58 12.04 4.80
C LYS A 236 30.84 13.53 4.98
N GLU A 237 29.82 14.35 4.72
CA GLU A 237 29.91 15.82 4.86
C GLU A 237 30.11 16.24 6.32
N THR A 238 29.34 15.68 7.24
CA THR A 238 29.33 16.08 8.65
C THR A 238 30.33 15.33 9.52
N LYS A 239 30.92 14.25 8.98
CA LYS A 239 31.78 13.28 9.70
C LYS A 239 31.08 12.59 10.87
N ILE A 240 29.73 12.58 10.87
CA ILE A 240 28.93 11.85 11.84
C ILE A 240 28.58 10.47 11.28
N PRO A 241 29.02 9.37 11.90
CA PRO A 241 28.77 8.03 11.40
C PRO A 241 27.29 7.65 11.46
N VAL A 242 26.85 6.88 10.46
CA VAL A 242 25.55 6.20 10.45
C VAL A 242 25.78 4.71 10.68
N VAL A 243 25.04 4.11 11.60
CA VAL A 243 25.16 2.70 11.98
C VAL A 243 23.78 2.04 12.06
N GLY A 244 23.73 0.72 12.04
CA GLY A 244 22.49 -0.07 12.08
C GLY A 244 21.95 -0.38 10.70
N GLY A 245 20.62 -0.46 10.59
CA GLY A 245 19.97 -0.90 9.35
C GLY A 245 20.26 -2.36 9.02
N ASP A 246 20.56 -2.59 7.78
CA ASP A 246 20.85 -3.92 7.22
C ASP A 246 22.21 -3.98 6.48
N ALA A 247 22.61 -5.20 6.08
CA ALA A 247 23.88 -5.40 5.37
C ALA A 247 23.94 -4.64 4.03
N GLY A 248 22.82 -4.54 3.29
CA GLY A 248 22.77 -3.80 2.03
C GLY A 248 22.97 -2.30 2.20
N SER A 249 22.60 -1.75 3.35
CA SER A 249 22.86 -0.35 3.71
C SER A 249 24.37 -0.12 3.95
N VAL A 250 25.06 -1.09 4.56
CA VAL A 250 26.50 -1.02 4.80
C VAL A 250 27.30 -1.04 3.50
N GLU A 251 26.87 -1.84 2.52
CA GLU A 251 27.47 -1.83 1.18
C GLU A 251 27.39 -0.46 0.50
N LYS A 252 26.37 0.34 0.84
CA LYS A 252 26.17 1.69 0.29
C LYS A 252 26.83 2.81 1.10
N GLY A 253 27.42 2.52 2.27
CA GLY A 253 28.16 3.50 3.04
C GLY A 253 27.73 3.71 4.49
N VAL A 254 26.76 2.96 5.02
CA VAL A 254 26.54 2.87 6.47
C VAL A 254 27.78 2.23 7.08
N LEU A 255 28.25 2.71 8.23
CA LEU A 255 29.54 2.35 8.78
C LEU A 255 29.61 0.87 9.15
N PHE A 256 28.64 0.37 9.89
CA PHE A 256 28.52 -1.04 10.25
C PHE A 256 27.09 -1.41 10.67
N THR A 257 26.80 -2.69 10.59
CA THR A 257 25.64 -3.31 11.21
C THR A 257 26.02 -4.65 11.85
N TYR A 258 25.26 -5.07 12.86
CA TYR A 258 25.14 -6.46 13.28
C TYR A 258 23.75 -6.92 12.88
N GLY A 259 23.65 -7.62 11.77
CA GLY A 259 22.35 -7.84 11.17
C GLY A 259 22.24 -9.15 10.40
N THR A 260 21.06 -9.33 9.85
CA THR A 260 20.65 -10.50 9.09
C THR A 260 21.32 -10.54 7.73
N ASN A 261 21.83 -11.72 7.34
CA ASN A 261 22.17 -12.00 5.96
C ASN A 261 20.88 -12.34 5.19
N TYR A 262 20.41 -11.43 4.37
CA TYR A 262 19.12 -11.56 3.70
C TYR A 262 19.08 -12.66 2.63
N GLU A 263 20.19 -12.95 1.95
CA GLU A 263 20.26 -14.08 1.02
C GLU A 263 20.15 -15.41 1.78
N ALA A 264 20.85 -15.54 2.92
CA ALA A 264 20.72 -16.71 3.79
C ALA A 264 19.33 -16.83 4.39
N LEU A 265 18.69 -15.70 4.77
CA LEU A 265 17.32 -15.66 5.25
C LEU A 265 16.33 -16.16 4.17
N GLY A 266 16.49 -15.68 2.93
CA GLY A 266 15.71 -16.16 1.80
C GLY A 266 15.88 -17.66 1.56
N ARG A 267 17.13 -18.20 1.67
CA ARG A 267 17.38 -19.64 1.59
C ARG A 267 16.67 -20.39 2.73
N GLN A 268 16.69 -19.85 3.93
CA GLN A 268 15.99 -20.42 5.08
C GLN A 268 14.48 -20.49 4.80
N THR A 269 13.87 -19.44 4.27
CA THR A 269 12.45 -19.43 3.86
C THR A 269 12.19 -20.41 2.71
N GLY A 270 13.13 -20.55 1.76
CA GLY A 270 13.05 -21.54 0.68
C GLY A 270 12.97 -22.97 1.18
N LYS A 271 13.72 -23.31 2.26
CA LYS A 271 13.62 -24.63 2.93
C LYS A 271 12.23 -24.86 3.53
N LEU A 272 11.65 -23.84 4.19
CA LEU A 272 10.27 -23.91 4.69
C LEU A 272 9.26 -24.12 3.54
N ALA A 273 9.42 -23.39 2.44
CA ALA A 273 8.59 -23.55 1.26
C ALA A 273 8.68 -24.97 0.68
N GLY A 274 9.89 -25.54 0.59
CA GLY A 274 10.11 -26.91 0.16
C GLY A 274 9.36 -27.93 1.03
N ARG A 275 9.33 -27.74 2.35
CA ARG A 275 8.53 -28.58 3.29
C ARG A 275 7.03 -28.52 2.96
N VAL A 276 6.51 -27.30 2.77
CA VAL A 276 5.10 -27.08 2.44
C VAL A 276 4.76 -27.67 1.06
N ILE A 277 5.62 -27.50 0.05
CA ILE A 277 5.42 -28.08 -1.29
C ILE A 277 5.43 -29.62 -1.23
N ARG A 278 6.22 -30.23 -0.34
CA ARG A 278 6.20 -31.69 -0.11
C ARG A 278 4.98 -32.18 0.65
N GLY A 279 4.09 -31.29 1.05
CA GLY A 279 2.79 -31.63 1.66
C GLY A 279 2.74 -31.54 3.18
N GLU A 280 3.73 -30.93 3.83
CA GLU A 280 3.65 -30.58 5.24
C GLU A 280 2.62 -29.47 5.42
N LYS A 281 1.77 -29.59 6.44
CA LYS A 281 0.73 -28.58 6.68
C LYS A 281 1.40 -27.31 7.20
N ILE A 282 1.15 -26.18 6.57
CA ILE A 282 1.79 -24.92 6.94
C ILE A 282 1.61 -24.52 8.40
N LYS A 283 0.48 -24.88 9.02
CA LYS A 283 0.20 -24.64 10.43
C LYS A 283 1.11 -25.42 11.40
N ASP A 284 1.76 -26.48 10.90
CA ASP A 284 2.67 -27.35 11.65
C ASP A 284 4.15 -26.96 11.35
N VAL A 285 4.38 -25.90 10.59
CA VAL A 285 5.70 -25.34 10.26
C VAL A 285 5.91 -24.07 11.07
N ASP A 286 6.79 -24.13 12.07
CA ASP A 286 7.09 -22.98 12.94
C ASP A 286 7.70 -21.84 12.15
N ALA A 287 7.49 -20.62 12.62
CA ALA A 287 8.22 -19.46 12.15
C ALA A 287 9.62 -19.43 12.78
N GLU A 288 10.61 -18.96 12.03
CA GLU A 288 12.00 -19.03 12.46
C GLU A 288 12.63 -17.64 12.57
N TYR A 289 13.54 -17.49 13.53
CA TYR A 289 14.46 -16.35 13.59
C TYR A 289 15.62 -16.56 12.60
N PRO A 290 16.37 -15.49 12.22
CA PRO A 290 17.53 -15.64 11.36
C PRO A 290 18.56 -16.56 11.99
N LYS A 291 19.00 -17.56 11.25
CA LYS A 291 20.08 -18.49 11.69
C LYS A 291 21.47 -17.95 11.39
N THR A 292 21.55 -16.97 10.50
CA THR A 292 22.83 -16.38 10.08
C THR A 292 22.78 -14.88 10.34
N LEU A 293 23.59 -14.45 11.28
CA LEU A 293 23.78 -13.05 11.65
C LEU A 293 25.27 -12.71 11.48
N ASN A 294 25.56 -11.60 10.82
CA ASN A 294 26.91 -11.18 10.52
C ASN A 294 27.19 -9.77 11.05
N VAL A 295 28.40 -9.52 11.49
CA VAL A 295 28.95 -8.16 11.56
C VAL A 295 29.39 -7.78 10.14
N VAL A 296 28.83 -6.72 9.61
CA VAL A 296 29.20 -6.16 8.31
C VAL A 296 29.76 -4.77 8.54
N ILE A 297 30.92 -4.49 7.99
CA ILE A 297 31.66 -3.25 8.18
C ILE A 297 31.99 -2.66 6.82
N ASN A 298 31.83 -1.34 6.69
CA ASN A 298 32.32 -0.58 5.55
C ASN A 298 33.69 0.06 5.90
N HIS A 299 34.75 -0.59 5.50
CA HIS A 299 36.11 -0.13 5.77
C HIS A 299 36.46 1.18 5.06
N ASP A 300 35.90 1.41 3.87
CA ASP A 300 36.11 2.66 3.13
C ASP A 300 35.46 3.82 3.87
N MET A 301 34.24 3.63 4.39
CA MET A 301 33.56 4.64 5.19
C MET A 301 34.27 4.86 6.53
N ALA A 302 34.77 3.81 7.18
CA ALA A 302 35.56 3.94 8.41
C ALA A 302 36.81 4.83 8.19
N LYS A 303 37.54 4.59 7.08
CA LYS A 303 38.68 5.41 6.67
C LYS A 303 38.27 6.85 6.36
N GLU A 304 37.17 7.05 5.63
CA GLU A 304 36.63 8.37 5.28
C GLU A 304 36.25 9.19 6.52
N LEU A 305 35.72 8.53 7.55
CA LEU A 305 35.33 9.14 8.82
C LEU A 305 36.49 9.23 9.83
N GLY A 306 37.64 8.62 9.55
CA GLY A 306 38.79 8.55 10.48
C GLY A 306 38.53 7.69 11.71
N ILE A 307 37.70 6.64 11.57
CA ILE A 307 37.32 5.73 12.66
C ILE A 307 38.18 4.49 12.63
N ASP A 308 38.82 4.17 13.77
CA ASP A 308 39.62 2.96 13.93
C ASP A 308 38.71 1.74 14.16
N MET A 309 38.84 0.74 13.28
CA MET A 309 38.13 -0.53 13.32
C MET A 309 38.96 -1.68 13.90
N SER A 310 40.17 -1.43 14.39
CA SER A 310 41.09 -2.46 14.92
C SER A 310 40.56 -3.23 16.12
N SER A 311 39.56 -2.67 16.79
CA SER A 311 38.87 -3.32 17.91
C SER A 311 37.98 -4.52 17.49
N ILE A 312 37.74 -4.70 16.18
CA ILE A 312 36.93 -5.82 15.64
C ILE A 312 37.89 -6.79 14.96
N SER A 313 37.91 -8.05 15.38
CA SER A 313 38.69 -9.10 14.75
C SER A 313 38.06 -9.54 13.41
N ASP A 314 38.91 -9.99 12.46
CA ASP A 314 38.44 -10.57 11.19
C ASP A 314 37.54 -11.80 11.39
N GLU A 315 37.69 -12.52 12.50
CA GLU A 315 36.82 -13.64 12.88
C GLU A 315 35.41 -13.15 13.30
N GLU A 316 35.29 -12.00 13.95
CA GLU A 316 34.02 -11.41 14.31
C GLU A 316 33.27 -10.84 13.07
N SER A 317 34.03 -10.32 12.09
CA SER A 317 33.45 -9.81 10.83
C SER A 317 32.94 -10.92 9.91
N ASN A 318 33.39 -12.18 10.13
CA ASN A 318 32.99 -13.34 9.33
C ASN A 318 32.28 -14.44 10.15
N SER A 319 31.89 -14.20 11.40
CA SER A 319 31.27 -15.21 12.26
C SER A 319 29.86 -15.58 11.74
N VAL A 320 29.83 -16.58 10.89
CA VAL A 320 28.63 -17.32 10.50
C VAL A 320 28.34 -18.27 11.67
N MET A 321 27.21 -18.11 12.36
CA MET A 321 26.72 -19.16 13.24
C MET A 321 26.35 -20.36 12.37
N LYS A 322 27.24 -21.35 12.34
CA LYS A 322 27.02 -22.65 11.71
C LYS A 322 26.20 -23.52 12.67
N ASP A 323 24.92 -23.64 12.41
CA ASP A 323 24.13 -24.80 12.82
C ASP A 323 23.52 -25.44 11.57
N ASP A 324 24.39 -25.98 10.72
CA ASP A 324 24.00 -26.86 9.64
C ASP A 324 24.13 -28.32 10.11
N LYS A 325 23.09 -28.83 10.79
CA LYS A 325 22.87 -30.27 10.81
C LYS A 325 22.31 -30.66 9.43
N PRO A 326 22.97 -31.55 8.69
CA PRO A 326 22.47 -31.99 7.40
C PRO A 326 21.12 -32.69 7.60
N ILE A 327 20.07 -32.11 7.03
CA ILE A 327 18.76 -32.77 6.92
C ILE A 327 18.95 -34.00 6.03
N ALA A 328 18.62 -35.16 6.56
CA ALA A 328 18.71 -36.44 5.86
C ALA A 328 18.07 -36.31 4.47
N LYS A 329 18.83 -36.68 3.43
CA LYS A 329 18.36 -36.80 2.05
C LYS A 329 17.18 -37.78 2.01
N LYS A 330 15.95 -37.30 2.02
CA LYS A 330 14.76 -38.06 1.67
C LYS A 330 14.02 -37.37 0.56
N ASP A 331 13.85 -38.12 -0.51
CA ASP A 331 13.00 -37.91 -1.67
C ASP A 331 13.04 -36.55 -2.38
N LYS A 332 13.94 -36.48 -3.36
CA LYS A 332 13.95 -35.44 -4.37
C LYS A 332 12.66 -35.48 -5.20
N GLY A 333 11.84 -34.45 -5.11
CA GLY A 333 10.95 -34.08 -6.21
C GLY A 333 9.53 -34.64 -6.22
N VAL A 334 8.98 -35.12 -5.11
CA VAL A 334 7.55 -35.47 -5.04
C VAL A 334 6.75 -34.25 -4.59
N ILE A 335 6.07 -33.61 -5.53
CA ILE A 335 5.14 -32.51 -5.26
C ILE A 335 3.87 -33.12 -4.64
N LYS A 336 3.66 -32.91 -3.35
CA LYS A 336 2.48 -33.39 -2.61
C LYS A 336 1.51 -32.30 -2.20
N LEU A 337 1.73 -31.07 -2.62
CA LEU A 337 0.78 -29.99 -2.34
C LEU A 337 -0.60 -30.42 -2.84
N GLN A 338 -1.57 -30.54 -1.92
CA GLN A 338 -2.96 -30.77 -2.31
C GLN A 338 -3.49 -29.48 -2.93
N VAL A 339 -3.27 -29.33 -4.23
CA VAL A 339 -3.85 -28.24 -5.01
C VAL A 339 -5.36 -28.50 -5.06
N LYS A 340 -6.13 -27.78 -4.25
CA LYS A 340 -7.56 -27.62 -4.53
C LYS A 340 -7.62 -27.08 -5.96
N LYS A 341 -8.26 -27.83 -6.89
CA LYS A 341 -8.46 -27.39 -8.26
C LYS A 341 -8.92 -25.93 -8.22
N SER A 342 -8.05 -25.01 -8.62
CA SER A 342 -8.44 -23.65 -8.95
C SER A 342 -9.48 -23.80 -10.05
N SER A 343 -10.69 -23.35 -9.77
CA SER A 343 -11.78 -23.32 -10.73
C SER A 343 -11.27 -22.59 -11.96
N LYS A 344 -11.57 -23.08 -13.17
CA LYS A 344 -11.26 -22.49 -14.47
C LYS A 344 -11.93 -21.13 -14.74
N ASN A 345 -12.26 -20.38 -13.71
CA ASN A 345 -12.98 -19.10 -13.76
C ASN A 345 -12.05 -17.89 -13.57
N GLY A 346 -10.82 -17.93 -14.07
CA GLY A 346 -9.87 -16.83 -13.92
C GLY A 346 -10.44 -15.47 -14.35
N LEU A 347 -11.10 -15.40 -15.51
CA LEU A 347 -11.66 -14.15 -16.01
C LEU A 347 -12.86 -13.65 -15.20
N SER A 348 -13.74 -14.55 -14.73
CA SER A 348 -14.89 -14.14 -13.89
C SER A 348 -14.43 -13.61 -12.54
N ASN A 349 -13.38 -14.18 -11.95
CA ASN A 349 -12.82 -13.71 -10.69
C ASN A 349 -12.13 -12.34 -10.85
N VAL A 350 -11.38 -12.13 -11.92
CA VAL A 350 -10.77 -10.83 -12.26
C VAL A 350 -11.84 -9.73 -12.36
N VAL A 351 -12.96 -10.01 -13.04
CA VAL A 351 -14.08 -9.06 -13.16
C VAL A 351 -14.76 -8.83 -11.81
N LEU A 352 -15.03 -9.88 -11.05
CA LEU A 352 -15.67 -9.76 -9.73
C LEU A 352 -14.79 -8.99 -8.74
N THR A 353 -13.48 -9.19 -8.78
CA THR A 353 -12.49 -8.44 -8.01
C THR A 353 -12.50 -6.96 -8.37
N ALA A 354 -12.47 -6.64 -9.67
CA ALA A 354 -12.55 -5.26 -10.12
C ALA A 354 -13.88 -4.58 -9.69
N ILE A 355 -15.00 -5.31 -9.72
CA ILE A 355 -16.29 -4.83 -9.23
C ILE A 355 -16.25 -4.58 -7.71
N SER A 356 -15.77 -5.54 -6.93
CA SER A 356 -15.71 -5.42 -5.47
C SER A 356 -14.89 -4.21 -5.02
N GLN A 357 -13.69 -4.07 -5.56
CA GLN A 357 -12.83 -2.93 -5.29
C GLN A 357 -13.41 -1.63 -5.85
N GLY A 358 -13.88 -1.66 -7.10
CA GLY A 358 -14.45 -0.50 -7.78
C GLY A 358 -15.64 0.12 -7.04
N LEU A 359 -16.50 -0.68 -6.42
CA LEU A 359 -17.63 -0.19 -5.62
C LEU A 359 -17.17 0.57 -4.37
N LEU A 360 -16.17 0.08 -3.65
CA LEU A 360 -15.65 0.77 -2.47
C LEU A 360 -14.96 2.09 -2.85
N TRP A 361 -14.18 2.09 -3.93
CA TRP A 361 -13.54 3.29 -4.45
C TRP A 361 -14.51 4.28 -5.10
N ALA A 362 -15.67 3.82 -5.57
CA ALA A 362 -16.70 4.69 -6.14
C ALA A 362 -17.24 5.71 -5.13
N ILE A 363 -17.33 5.34 -3.85
CA ILE A 363 -17.75 6.26 -2.78
C ILE A 363 -16.77 7.44 -2.67
N MET A 364 -15.47 7.16 -2.72
CA MET A 364 -14.44 8.19 -2.74
C MET A 364 -14.53 9.05 -4.00
N ALA A 365 -14.69 8.45 -5.18
CA ALA A 365 -14.84 9.18 -6.43
C ALA A 365 -16.08 10.11 -6.41
N ILE A 366 -17.20 9.68 -5.81
CA ILE A 366 -18.38 10.52 -5.58
C ILE A 366 -18.04 11.66 -4.62
N GLY A 367 -17.24 11.44 -3.57
CA GLY A 367 -16.75 12.49 -2.69
C GLY A 367 -15.96 13.55 -3.46
N VAL A 368 -14.95 13.12 -4.23
CA VAL A 368 -14.13 14.00 -5.07
C VAL A 368 -15.00 14.75 -6.11
N PHE A 369 -16.04 14.11 -6.66
CA PHE A 369 -16.95 14.75 -7.60
C PHE A 369 -17.64 16.00 -7.01
N ILE A 370 -17.93 16.01 -5.72
CA ILE A 370 -18.58 17.17 -5.07
C ILE A 370 -17.63 18.38 -5.06
N THR A 371 -16.39 18.22 -4.66
CA THR A 371 -15.42 19.32 -4.66
C THR A 371 -14.97 19.70 -6.08
N PHE A 372 -14.63 18.72 -6.90
CA PHE A 372 -14.03 18.94 -8.20
C PHE A 372 -15.02 19.39 -9.29
N ARG A 373 -16.27 18.84 -9.29
CA ARG A 373 -17.27 19.12 -10.35
C ARG A 373 -18.44 19.95 -9.92
N ILE A 374 -18.86 19.88 -8.64
CA ILE A 374 -19.97 20.69 -8.16
C ILE A 374 -19.49 22.03 -7.66
N LEU A 375 -18.38 22.08 -6.91
CA LEU A 375 -17.84 23.33 -6.36
C LEU A 375 -16.72 23.96 -7.20
N ASP A 376 -16.19 23.24 -8.18
CA ASP A 376 -15.03 23.63 -9.00
C ASP A 376 -13.78 24.00 -8.16
N LEU A 377 -13.51 23.18 -7.13
CA LEU A 377 -12.42 23.35 -6.19
C LEU A 377 -11.50 22.12 -6.20
N ALA A 378 -10.18 22.36 -6.34
CA ALA A 378 -9.17 21.32 -6.18
C ALA A 378 -8.90 21.09 -4.67
N ASP A 379 -9.34 19.96 -4.12
CA ASP A 379 -9.20 19.64 -2.70
C ASP A 379 -8.26 18.43 -2.50
N LEU A 380 -7.02 18.70 -2.10
CA LEU A 380 -6.03 17.67 -1.77
C LEU A 380 -6.20 17.10 -0.34
N THR A 381 -7.12 17.64 0.47
CA THR A 381 -7.46 17.09 1.79
C THR A 381 -7.88 15.63 1.70
N ALA A 382 -8.41 15.22 0.54
CA ALA A 382 -8.84 13.86 0.22
C ALA A 382 -7.82 12.78 0.61
N GLU A 383 -6.53 12.99 0.32
CA GLU A 383 -5.47 12.04 0.62
C GLU A 383 -5.21 11.87 2.13
N GLY A 384 -5.50 12.90 2.93
CA GLY A 384 -5.42 12.83 4.40
C GLY A 384 -6.73 12.33 5.06
N ALA A 385 -7.88 12.70 4.48
CA ALA A 385 -9.18 12.30 5.01
C ALA A 385 -9.48 10.80 4.82
N PHE A 386 -8.96 10.20 3.76
CA PHE A 386 -9.11 8.77 3.48
C PHE A 386 -8.48 7.89 4.58
N PRO A 387 -7.19 8.05 4.96
CA PRO A 387 -6.62 7.31 6.07
C PRO A 387 -7.21 7.73 7.43
N LEU A 388 -7.71 8.95 7.60
CA LEU A 388 -8.41 9.37 8.82
C LEU A 388 -9.66 8.51 9.07
N GLY A 389 -10.47 8.29 8.02
CA GLY A 389 -11.63 7.41 8.10
C GLY A 389 -11.24 5.97 8.44
N ALA A 390 -10.19 5.46 7.80
CA ALA A 390 -9.63 4.14 8.09
C ALA A 390 -9.15 4.02 9.55
N ALA A 391 -8.34 4.99 10.01
CA ALA A 391 -7.78 5.02 11.36
C ALA A 391 -8.86 5.08 12.44
N THR A 392 -9.79 6.03 12.31
CA THR A 392 -10.89 6.21 13.27
C THR A 392 -11.73 4.95 13.38
N THR A 393 -12.15 4.40 12.24
CA THR A 393 -12.96 3.17 12.20
C THR A 393 -12.22 1.99 12.82
N THR A 394 -10.95 1.80 12.47
CA THR A 394 -10.13 0.71 12.99
C THR A 394 -10.00 0.76 14.50
N ILE A 395 -9.67 1.92 15.06
CA ILE A 395 -9.54 2.06 16.52
C ILE A 395 -10.87 1.88 17.24
N MET A 396 -11.96 2.38 16.68
CA MET A 396 -13.30 2.17 17.25
C MET A 396 -13.67 0.67 17.27
N ILE A 397 -13.37 -0.08 16.21
CA ILE A 397 -13.61 -1.53 16.15
C ILE A 397 -12.75 -2.27 17.18
N ILE A 398 -11.47 -1.92 17.31
CA ILE A 398 -10.56 -2.54 18.29
C ILE A 398 -11.02 -2.29 19.72
N ARG A 399 -11.62 -1.11 19.99
CA ARG A 399 -12.23 -0.79 21.28
C ARG A 399 -13.58 -1.46 21.52
N GLY A 400 -14.03 -2.35 20.62
CA GLY A 400 -15.26 -3.13 20.76
C GLY A 400 -16.54 -2.41 20.28
N ILE A 401 -16.41 -1.26 19.63
CA ILE A 401 -17.56 -0.56 19.06
C ILE A 401 -18.07 -1.32 17.83
N ASN A 402 -19.38 -1.42 17.69
CA ASN A 402 -20.00 -2.10 16.54
C ASN A 402 -19.48 -1.51 15.22
N PRO A 403 -19.10 -2.34 14.24
CA PRO A 403 -18.53 -1.92 12.96
C PRO A 403 -19.37 -0.87 12.19
N ILE A 404 -20.69 -0.92 12.30
CA ILE A 404 -21.59 0.06 11.67
C ILE A 404 -21.36 1.46 12.27
N PHE A 405 -21.38 1.57 13.61
CA PHE A 405 -21.14 2.85 14.29
C PHE A 405 -19.70 3.32 14.13
N ALA A 406 -18.74 2.39 14.10
CA ALA A 406 -17.33 2.71 13.82
C ALA A 406 -17.16 3.30 12.41
N THR A 407 -17.85 2.74 11.41
CA THR A 407 -17.82 3.25 10.03
C THR A 407 -18.44 4.66 9.93
N LEU A 408 -19.55 4.90 10.64
CA LEU A 408 -20.14 6.24 10.76
C LEU A 408 -19.21 7.21 11.49
N GLY A 409 -18.48 6.76 12.52
CA GLY A 409 -17.45 7.54 13.20
C GLY A 409 -16.36 7.99 12.24
N GLY A 410 -15.88 7.10 11.35
CA GLY A 410 -14.93 7.45 10.28
C GLY A 410 -15.48 8.50 9.31
N PHE A 411 -16.75 8.37 8.90
CA PHE A 411 -17.42 9.36 8.07
C PHE A 411 -17.47 10.75 8.73
N VAL A 412 -17.86 10.81 10.01
CA VAL A 412 -17.94 12.05 10.78
C VAL A 412 -16.56 12.68 10.97
N ALA A 413 -15.52 11.88 11.23
CA ALA A 413 -14.14 12.36 11.32
C ALA A 413 -13.69 13.03 10.00
N GLY A 414 -14.02 12.42 8.85
CA GLY A 414 -13.79 13.03 7.54
C GLY A 414 -14.55 14.31 7.32
N MET A 415 -15.81 14.39 7.76
CA MET A 415 -16.59 15.64 7.72
C MET A 415 -15.90 16.75 8.51
N PHE A 416 -15.33 16.42 9.67
CA PHE A 416 -14.63 17.39 10.49
C PHE A 416 -13.35 17.88 9.81
N ALA A 417 -12.57 17.00 9.20
CA ALA A 417 -11.41 17.37 8.39
C ALA A 417 -11.80 18.31 7.23
N GLY A 418 -12.89 18.00 6.53
CA GLY A 418 -13.45 18.84 5.48
C GLY A 418 -13.94 20.20 6.01
N ALA A 419 -14.51 20.26 7.22
CA ALA A 419 -14.90 21.52 7.86
C ALA A 419 -13.69 22.42 8.11
N VAL A 420 -12.58 21.85 8.60
CA VAL A 420 -11.32 22.58 8.82
C VAL A 420 -10.79 23.15 7.50
N SER A 421 -10.69 22.34 6.45
CA SER A 421 -10.27 22.79 5.12
C SER A 421 -11.20 23.87 4.56
N GLY A 422 -12.50 23.64 4.65
CA GLY A 422 -13.51 24.61 4.20
C GLY A 422 -13.41 25.94 4.95
N PHE A 423 -13.17 25.91 6.26
CA PHE A 423 -12.97 27.11 7.08
C PHE A 423 -11.70 27.85 6.66
N MET A 424 -10.58 27.16 6.49
CA MET A 424 -9.31 27.77 6.05
C MET A 424 -9.48 28.43 4.66
N HIS A 425 -10.14 27.76 3.73
CA HIS A 425 -10.37 28.31 2.41
C HIS A 425 -11.28 29.54 2.43
N THR A 426 -12.39 29.50 3.17
CA THR A 426 -13.43 30.54 3.11
C THR A 426 -13.15 31.71 4.06
N LYS A 427 -12.77 31.44 5.31
CA LYS A 427 -12.58 32.47 6.35
C LYS A 427 -11.15 33.00 6.38
N MET A 428 -10.16 32.12 6.21
CA MET A 428 -8.76 32.55 6.17
C MET A 428 -8.33 33.00 4.77
N LYS A 429 -9.20 32.85 3.74
CA LYS A 429 -8.94 33.24 2.35
C LYS A 429 -7.74 32.53 1.71
N ILE A 430 -7.36 31.34 2.23
CA ILE A 430 -6.25 30.55 1.67
C ILE A 430 -6.73 29.91 0.35
N PRO A 431 -5.94 29.93 -0.72
CA PRO A 431 -6.28 29.22 -1.96
C PRO A 431 -6.61 27.74 -1.74
N ALA A 432 -7.63 27.21 -2.43
CA ALA A 432 -8.14 25.86 -2.20
C ALA A 432 -7.06 24.77 -2.25
N LEU A 433 -6.15 24.85 -3.24
CA LEU A 433 -5.03 23.92 -3.39
C LEU A 433 -4.10 23.94 -2.17
N LEU A 434 -3.69 25.13 -1.72
CA LEU A 434 -2.81 25.28 -0.55
C LEU A 434 -3.50 24.81 0.74
N THR A 435 -4.79 25.11 0.90
CA THR A 435 -5.59 24.61 2.03
C THR A 435 -5.57 23.09 2.08
N GLY A 436 -5.76 22.43 0.93
CA GLY A 436 -5.70 20.98 0.83
C GLY A 436 -4.34 20.41 1.25
N ILE A 437 -3.24 21.02 0.80
CA ILE A 437 -1.88 20.61 1.15
C ILE A 437 -1.62 20.77 2.65
N ILE A 438 -1.98 21.92 3.23
CA ILE A 438 -1.81 22.18 4.67
C ILE A 438 -2.61 21.17 5.50
N THR A 439 -3.86 20.94 5.13
CA THR A 439 -4.72 20.00 5.86
C THR A 439 -4.23 18.57 5.71
N LEU A 440 -3.81 18.14 4.53
CA LEU A 440 -3.20 16.82 4.29
C LEU A 440 -1.99 16.61 5.22
N THR A 441 -1.09 17.59 5.27
CA THR A 441 0.11 17.54 6.13
C THR A 441 -0.26 17.45 7.61
N GLY A 442 -1.23 18.25 8.06
CA GLY A 442 -1.73 18.20 9.43
C GLY A 442 -2.44 16.87 9.76
N LEU A 443 -3.23 16.37 8.84
CA LEU A 443 -3.93 15.09 9.00
C LEU A 443 -3.00 13.89 9.09
N TYR A 444 -1.80 13.95 8.51
CA TYR A 444 -0.81 12.90 8.71
C TYR A 444 -0.53 12.66 10.21
N SER A 445 -0.24 13.73 10.95
CA SER A 445 0.01 13.64 12.40
C SER A 445 -1.24 13.25 13.18
N VAL A 446 -2.42 13.78 12.81
CA VAL A 446 -3.69 13.40 13.44
C VAL A 446 -3.99 11.91 13.23
N ASN A 447 -3.79 11.41 12.03
CA ASN A 447 -4.01 9.99 11.70
C ASN A 447 -3.10 9.09 12.53
N LEU A 448 -1.81 9.46 12.68
CA LEU A 448 -0.86 8.72 13.51
C LEU A 448 -1.25 8.75 15.00
N LEU A 449 -1.70 9.89 15.51
CA LEU A 449 -2.19 10.01 16.89
C LEU A 449 -3.46 9.15 17.13
N VAL A 450 -4.38 9.15 16.17
CA VAL A 450 -5.63 8.35 16.25
C VAL A 450 -5.31 6.86 16.18
N LEU A 451 -4.45 6.45 15.23
CA LEU A 451 -4.12 5.04 15.00
C LEU A 451 -3.18 4.50 16.08
N GLY A 452 -2.34 5.37 16.69
CA GLY A 452 -1.36 5.01 17.71
C GLY A 452 -0.13 4.27 17.18
N SER A 453 -0.12 3.92 15.89
CA SER A 453 1.02 3.31 15.18
C SER A 453 0.83 3.44 13.67
N ALA A 454 1.89 3.16 12.90
CA ALA A 454 1.89 3.29 11.45
C ALA A 454 0.87 2.40 10.74
N ASN A 455 0.67 1.20 11.26
CA ASN A 455 -0.22 0.19 10.73
C ASN A 455 -0.88 -0.56 11.88
N VAL A 456 -2.19 -0.75 11.80
CA VAL A 456 -2.97 -1.48 12.80
C VAL A 456 -3.83 -2.54 12.14
N SER A 457 -3.63 -3.79 12.56
CA SER A 457 -4.38 -4.95 12.05
C SER A 457 -5.72 -5.11 12.75
N LEU A 458 -6.76 -5.38 11.96
CA LEU A 458 -8.10 -5.77 12.41
C LEU A 458 -8.27 -7.29 12.58
N ALA A 459 -7.19 -8.07 12.44
CA ALA A 459 -7.26 -9.52 12.59
C ALA A 459 -7.80 -9.91 13.98
N GLY A 460 -8.78 -10.81 13.99
CA GLY A 460 -9.47 -11.24 15.22
C GLY A 460 -10.62 -10.33 15.68
N HIS A 461 -10.89 -9.22 14.99
CA HIS A 461 -12.01 -8.35 15.29
C HIS A 461 -13.15 -8.49 14.27
N ASN A 462 -14.39 -8.29 14.73
CA ASN A 462 -15.55 -8.28 13.84
C ASN A 462 -15.57 -7.00 13.00
N THR A 463 -15.67 -7.15 11.69
CA THR A 463 -15.81 -6.07 10.71
C THR A 463 -17.12 -6.21 9.96
N LEU A 464 -17.56 -5.20 9.20
CA LEU A 464 -18.72 -5.33 8.31
C LEU A 464 -18.54 -6.50 7.32
N VAL A 465 -17.32 -6.72 6.84
CA VAL A 465 -17.02 -7.82 5.92
C VAL A 465 -17.21 -9.17 6.61
N THR A 466 -16.69 -9.35 7.85
CA THR A 466 -16.87 -10.60 8.59
C THR A 466 -18.32 -10.84 9.00
N MET A 467 -19.08 -9.78 9.29
CA MET A 467 -20.53 -9.88 9.58
C MET A 467 -21.30 -10.42 8.37
N VAL A 468 -21.01 -9.93 7.17
CA VAL A 468 -21.68 -10.41 5.94
C VAL A 468 -21.21 -11.81 5.55
N MET A 469 -19.94 -12.13 5.78
CA MET A 469 -19.43 -13.51 5.62
C MET A 469 -20.14 -14.50 6.56
N GLY A 470 -20.54 -14.06 7.77
CA GLY A 470 -21.34 -14.84 8.71
C GLY A 470 -22.72 -15.26 8.17
N LEU A 471 -23.21 -14.60 7.10
CA LEU A 471 -24.44 -14.99 6.37
C LEU A 471 -24.19 -16.10 5.32
N GLY A 472 -23.01 -16.72 5.29
CA GLY A 472 -22.67 -17.79 4.35
C GLY A 472 -22.13 -17.32 2.99
N LEU A 473 -21.85 -16.02 2.83
CA LEU A 473 -21.29 -15.47 1.60
C LEU A 473 -19.76 -15.60 1.57
N SER A 474 -19.20 -15.83 0.38
CA SER A 474 -17.75 -15.68 0.18
C SER A 474 -17.31 -14.23 0.44
N LYS A 475 -16.05 -14.02 0.84
CA LYS A 475 -15.51 -12.66 1.08
C LYS A 475 -15.79 -11.73 -0.11
N LEU A 476 -15.53 -12.21 -1.33
CA LEU A 476 -15.71 -11.43 -2.55
C LEU A 476 -17.17 -10.99 -2.76
N ASN A 477 -18.12 -11.92 -2.66
CA ASN A 477 -19.55 -11.63 -2.79
C ASN A 477 -20.06 -10.75 -1.64
N GLY A 478 -19.54 -10.95 -0.43
CA GLY A 478 -19.83 -10.12 0.72
C GLY A 478 -19.42 -8.66 0.53
N VAL A 479 -18.23 -8.43 -0.02
CA VAL A 479 -17.73 -7.07 -0.31
C VAL A 479 -18.53 -6.41 -1.43
N ILE A 480 -18.92 -7.16 -2.48
CA ILE A 480 -19.80 -6.64 -3.55
C ILE A 480 -21.14 -6.21 -2.96
N LEU A 481 -21.75 -7.03 -2.13
CA LEU A 481 -23.02 -6.72 -1.48
C LEU A 481 -22.91 -5.46 -0.61
N LEU A 482 -21.88 -5.38 0.24
CA LEU A 482 -21.61 -4.20 1.07
C LEU A 482 -21.39 -2.95 0.21
N GLY A 483 -20.56 -3.07 -0.82
CA GLY A 483 -20.30 -1.96 -1.74
C GLY A 483 -21.56 -1.46 -2.42
N LEU A 484 -22.42 -2.35 -2.91
CA LEU A 484 -23.70 -1.99 -3.50
C LEU A 484 -24.65 -1.30 -2.50
N ILE A 485 -24.72 -1.80 -1.26
CA ILE A 485 -25.56 -1.19 -0.21
C ILE A 485 -25.07 0.24 0.07
N PHE A 486 -23.77 0.42 0.36
CA PHE A 486 -23.22 1.73 0.72
C PHE A 486 -23.27 2.72 -0.47
N VAL A 487 -22.93 2.28 -1.68
CA VAL A 487 -23.01 3.12 -2.89
C VAL A 487 -24.44 3.55 -3.13
N SER A 488 -25.41 2.62 -3.06
CA SER A 488 -26.85 2.95 -3.27
C SER A 488 -27.35 3.94 -2.22
N LEU A 489 -26.96 3.74 -0.95
CA LEU A 489 -27.30 4.64 0.14
C LEU A 489 -26.71 6.05 -0.09
N VAL A 490 -25.43 6.13 -0.45
CA VAL A 490 -24.73 7.40 -0.73
C VAL A 490 -25.36 8.11 -1.92
N VAL A 491 -25.60 7.39 -3.02
CA VAL A 491 -26.25 7.98 -4.21
C VAL A 491 -27.65 8.48 -3.88
N LEU A 492 -28.44 7.69 -3.15
CA LEU A 492 -29.79 8.09 -2.73
C LEU A 492 -29.75 9.35 -1.86
N MET A 493 -28.91 9.37 -0.82
CA MET A 493 -28.76 10.53 0.07
C MET A 493 -28.31 11.78 -0.69
N LEU A 494 -27.36 11.63 -1.61
CA LEU A 494 -26.88 12.77 -2.41
C LEU A 494 -27.93 13.26 -3.41
N VAL A 495 -28.67 12.37 -4.05
CA VAL A 495 -29.78 12.77 -4.95
C VAL A 495 -30.81 13.54 -4.18
N ILE A 496 -31.21 13.08 -3.00
CA ILE A 496 -32.14 13.82 -2.14
C ILE A 496 -31.56 15.17 -1.75
N LEU A 497 -30.33 15.20 -1.19
CA LEU A 497 -29.68 16.41 -0.71
C LEU A 497 -29.53 17.45 -1.82
N LEU A 498 -29.01 17.05 -2.98
CA LEU A 498 -28.70 17.96 -4.10
C LEU A 498 -29.97 18.49 -4.82
N ASN A 499 -31.13 17.92 -4.56
CA ASN A 499 -32.42 18.43 -5.00
C ASN A 499 -33.13 19.30 -3.94
N THR A 500 -32.59 19.41 -2.72
CA THR A 500 -33.10 20.37 -1.71
C THR A 500 -32.64 21.79 -2.02
N GLN A 501 -33.24 22.79 -1.31
CA GLN A 501 -32.80 24.18 -1.40
C GLN A 501 -31.30 24.35 -1.10
N VAL A 502 -30.79 23.61 -0.11
CA VAL A 502 -29.35 23.60 0.27
C VAL A 502 -28.49 23.04 -0.87
N GLY A 503 -28.93 21.95 -1.48
CA GLY A 503 -28.23 21.35 -2.60
C GLY A 503 -28.23 22.20 -3.87
N LEU A 504 -29.36 22.89 -4.14
CA LEU A 504 -29.41 23.85 -5.24
C LEU A 504 -28.50 25.05 -4.99
N ALA A 505 -28.44 25.57 -3.74
CA ALA A 505 -27.51 26.62 -3.35
C ALA A 505 -26.04 26.17 -3.49
N LEU A 506 -25.74 24.93 -3.12
CA LEU A 506 -24.40 24.34 -3.29
C LEU A 506 -23.97 24.30 -4.77
N ARG A 507 -24.86 23.85 -5.66
CA ARG A 507 -24.62 23.80 -7.11
C ARG A 507 -24.46 25.20 -7.71
N ALA A 508 -25.36 26.14 -7.34
CA ALA A 508 -25.27 27.53 -7.78
C ALA A 508 -23.96 28.20 -7.34
N THR A 509 -23.43 27.83 -6.16
CA THR A 509 -22.14 28.32 -5.67
C THR A 509 -20.97 27.89 -6.56
N GLY A 510 -20.99 26.67 -7.11
CA GLY A 510 -19.96 26.21 -8.02
C GLY A 510 -20.12 26.74 -9.45
N ASP A 511 -21.37 26.86 -9.92
CA ASP A 511 -21.63 27.34 -11.27
C ASP A 511 -21.26 28.83 -11.46
N ASN A 512 -21.67 29.70 -10.53
CA ASN A 512 -21.32 31.13 -10.57
C ASN A 512 -21.42 31.78 -9.18
N LEU A 513 -20.26 32.06 -8.59
CA LEU A 513 -20.13 32.68 -7.26
C LEU A 513 -20.86 34.03 -7.15
N ALA A 514 -20.65 34.93 -8.12
CA ALA A 514 -21.22 36.29 -8.09
C ALA A 514 -22.75 36.23 -8.20
N MET A 515 -23.29 35.36 -9.03
CA MET A 515 -24.72 35.16 -9.16
C MET A 515 -25.33 34.52 -7.88
N GLY A 516 -24.60 33.59 -7.25
CA GLY A 516 -25.00 33.00 -5.97
C GLY A 516 -25.12 34.06 -4.87
N GLU A 517 -24.12 34.92 -4.71
CA GLU A 517 -24.11 36.02 -3.74
C GLU A 517 -25.21 37.02 -4.01
N ALA A 518 -25.42 37.40 -5.28
CA ALA A 518 -26.48 38.32 -5.68
C ALA A 518 -27.89 37.78 -5.35
N ASN A 519 -28.10 36.47 -5.34
CA ASN A 519 -29.33 35.81 -4.93
C ASN A 519 -29.40 35.50 -3.43
N GLY A 520 -28.50 36.06 -2.60
CA GLY A 520 -28.51 35.92 -1.15
C GLY A 520 -27.98 34.60 -0.62
N ILE A 521 -27.33 33.77 -1.45
CA ILE A 521 -26.73 32.52 -1.02
C ILE A 521 -25.47 32.82 -0.20
N LYS A 522 -25.38 32.24 1.00
CA LYS A 522 -24.18 32.32 1.84
C LYS A 522 -23.10 31.37 1.31
N VAL A 523 -22.40 31.80 0.26
CA VAL A 523 -21.42 31.01 -0.52
C VAL A 523 -20.37 30.36 0.38
N ASP A 524 -19.80 31.06 1.37
CA ASP A 524 -18.85 30.50 2.33
C ASP A 524 -19.37 29.26 3.05
N ARG A 525 -20.65 29.32 3.51
CA ARG A 525 -21.26 28.18 4.20
C ARG A 525 -21.47 27.00 3.26
N MET A 526 -21.84 27.26 2.01
CA MET A 526 -22.03 26.23 0.99
C MET A 526 -20.69 25.55 0.65
N LYS A 527 -19.63 26.32 0.52
CA LYS A 527 -18.27 25.77 0.32
C LYS A 527 -17.87 24.87 1.49
N ILE A 528 -17.99 25.35 2.74
CA ILE A 528 -17.66 24.54 3.93
C ILE A 528 -18.48 23.24 3.93
N LEU A 529 -19.79 23.33 3.67
CA LEU A 529 -20.66 22.14 3.61
C LEU A 529 -20.21 21.15 2.52
N GLY A 530 -19.84 21.65 1.36
CA GLY A 530 -19.33 20.81 0.28
C GLY A 530 -18.01 20.12 0.63
N TYR A 531 -17.07 20.81 1.27
CA TYR A 531 -15.85 20.21 1.80
C TYR A 531 -16.16 19.13 2.85
N MET A 532 -17.12 19.38 3.76
CA MET A 532 -17.53 18.42 4.78
C MET A 532 -18.09 17.14 4.15
N ILE A 533 -19.03 17.26 3.22
CA ILE A 533 -19.68 16.11 2.59
C ILE A 533 -18.65 15.34 1.76
N SER A 534 -17.84 16.03 0.97
CA SER A 534 -16.80 15.42 0.15
C SER A 534 -15.83 14.60 0.99
N ASN A 535 -15.18 15.21 1.97
CA ASN A 535 -14.19 14.54 2.82
C ASN A 535 -14.82 13.49 3.75
N GLY A 536 -16.08 13.65 4.14
CA GLY A 536 -16.83 12.61 4.83
C GLY A 536 -16.98 11.34 3.97
N LEU A 537 -17.40 11.48 2.71
CA LEU A 537 -17.52 10.34 1.78
C LEU A 537 -16.17 9.69 1.46
N ILE A 538 -15.11 10.49 1.33
CA ILE A 538 -13.75 10.01 1.12
C ILE A 538 -13.30 9.18 2.32
N ALA A 539 -13.51 9.67 3.53
CA ALA A 539 -13.22 8.96 4.77
C ALA A 539 -14.09 7.69 4.94
N LEU A 540 -15.35 7.73 4.52
CA LEU A 540 -16.23 6.55 4.49
C LEU A 540 -15.66 5.45 3.60
N SER A 541 -15.16 5.80 2.42
CA SER A 541 -14.48 4.85 1.53
C SER A 541 -13.23 4.27 2.19
N GLY A 542 -12.40 5.09 2.85
CA GLY A 542 -11.25 4.65 3.64
C GLY A 542 -11.63 3.68 4.77
N ALA A 543 -12.70 3.98 5.49
CA ALA A 543 -13.27 3.14 6.55
C ALA A 543 -13.69 1.75 6.05
N LEU A 544 -14.35 1.68 4.90
CA LEU A 544 -14.79 0.43 4.28
C LEU A 544 -13.61 -0.36 3.72
N LEU A 545 -12.63 0.33 3.11
CA LEU A 545 -11.44 -0.32 2.59
C LEU A 545 -10.56 -0.87 3.70
N ALA A 546 -10.39 -0.19 4.83
CA ALA A 546 -9.65 -0.73 5.98
C ALA A 546 -10.29 -2.03 6.50
N GLN A 547 -11.61 -2.10 6.57
CA GLN A 547 -12.33 -3.31 6.98
C GLN A 547 -12.24 -4.44 5.94
N ASN A 548 -12.23 -4.11 4.65
CA ASN A 548 -12.01 -5.08 3.59
C ASN A 548 -10.57 -5.62 3.58
N ASN A 549 -9.60 -4.72 3.78
CA ASN A 549 -8.18 -5.08 3.80
C ASN A 549 -7.80 -5.83 5.09
N GLY A 550 -8.54 -5.62 6.18
CA GLY A 550 -8.27 -6.21 7.50
C GLY A 550 -7.17 -5.45 8.27
N TYR A 551 -6.81 -4.26 7.83
CA TYR A 551 -5.88 -3.36 8.51
C TYR A 551 -6.07 -1.91 8.05
N ALA A 552 -5.65 -0.96 8.87
CA ALA A 552 -5.47 0.44 8.49
C ALA A 552 -3.97 0.77 8.44
N ASP A 553 -3.58 1.55 7.44
CA ASP A 553 -2.20 1.98 7.21
C ASP A 553 -2.18 3.48 6.88
N MET A 554 -1.14 4.17 7.34
CA MET A 554 -1.00 5.61 7.15
C MET A 554 -0.92 6.04 5.68
N ASN A 555 -0.31 5.19 4.84
CA ASN A 555 -0.03 5.49 3.44
C ASN A 555 -1.18 5.13 2.49
N MET A 556 -2.30 4.57 2.99
CA MET A 556 -3.40 4.14 2.12
C MET A 556 -4.15 5.30 1.42
N GLY A 557 -3.87 6.54 1.83
CA GLY A 557 -4.40 7.76 1.19
C GLY A 557 -3.59 8.25 -0.02
N THR A 558 -2.35 7.79 -0.18
CA THR A 558 -1.43 8.28 -1.22
C THR A 558 -1.95 7.99 -2.63
N GLY A 559 -2.09 9.02 -3.47
CA GLY A 559 -2.55 8.90 -4.85
C GLY A 559 -4.05 8.62 -5.01
N THR A 560 -4.83 8.64 -3.92
CA THR A 560 -6.29 8.36 -3.98
C THR A 560 -7.03 9.38 -4.85
N ILE A 561 -6.61 10.65 -4.82
CA ILE A 561 -7.27 11.69 -5.61
C ILE A 561 -7.15 11.42 -7.12
N VAL A 562 -6.01 10.89 -7.57
CA VAL A 562 -5.80 10.52 -8.98
C VAL A 562 -6.78 9.41 -9.39
N ASN A 563 -6.97 8.40 -8.55
CA ASN A 563 -7.93 7.33 -8.78
C ASN A 563 -9.37 7.85 -8.86
N GLY A 564 -9.73 8.80 -7.98
CA GLY A 564 -11.04 9.46 -7.99
C GLY A 564 -11.29 10.26 -9.26
N LEU A 565 -10.33 11.10 -9.64
CA LEU A 565 -10.43 11.90 -10.87
C LEU A 565 -10.49 11.01 -12.12
N ALA A 566 -9.68 9.95 -12.18
CA ALA A 566 -9.70 8.99 -13.29
C ALA A 566 -11.08 8.36 -13.45
N ALA A 567 -11.72 7.94 -12.35
CA ALA A 567 -13.07 7.38 -12.36
C ALA A 567 -14.11 8.38 -12.88
N ILE A 568 -14.06 9.64 -12.42
CA ILE A 568 -14.97 10.72 -12.83
C ILE A 568 -14.83 10.99 -14.33
N ILE A 569 -13.59 11.19 -14.80
CA ILE A 569 -13.30 11.53 -16.20
C ILE A 569 -13.71 10.37 -17.12
N LEU A 570 -13.41 9.14 -16.74
CA LEU A 570 -13.82 7.96 -17.50
C LEU A 570 -15.35 7.87 -17.63
N ALA A 571 -16.07 8.15 -16.55
CA ALA A 571 -17.53 8.23 -16.56
C ALA A 571 -18.05 9.30 -17.54
N GLU A 572 -17.46 10.50 -17.52
CA GLU A 572 -17.87 11.62 -18.39
C GLU A 572 -17.53 11.40 -19.87
N VAL A 573 -16.45 10.67 -20.16
CA VAL A 573 -16.11 10.29 -21.55
C VAL A 573 -17.10 9.28 -22.12
N ILE A 574 -17.57 8.34 -21.29
CA ILE A 574 -18.49 7.28 -21.72
C ILE A 574 -19.91 7.84 -21.89
N VAL A 575 -20.36 8.64 -20.94
CA VAL A 575 -21.75 9.10 -20.90
C VAL A 575 -21.82 10.61 -20.68
N LYS A 576 -22.28 11.34 -21.70
CA LYS A 576 -22.49 12.80 -21.65
C LYS A 576 -23.96 13.11 -21.33
N TYR A 577 -24.19 14.24 -20.63
CA TYR A 577 -25.52 14.84 -20.40
C TYR A 577 -26.54 13.94 -19.69
N LEU A 578 -26.19 13.42 -18.51
CA LEU A 578 -27.12 12.70 -17.66
C LEU A 578 -27.72 13.59 -16.57
N PRO A 579 -28.99 13.34 -16.18
CA PRO A 579 -29.54 13.89 -14.95
C PRO A 579 -28.73 13.42 -13.75
N LEU A 580 -28.75 14.19 -12.65
CA LEU A 580 -27.85 14.06 -11.50
C LEU A 580 -27.72 12.62 -10.96
N GLY A 581 -28.85 11.95 -10.71
CA GLY A 581 -28.82 10.58 -10.19
C GLY A 581 -28.12 9.60 -11.14
N LYS A 582 -28.40 9.68 -12.44
CA LYS A 582 -27.74 8.85 -13.45
C LYS A 582 -26.25 9.20 -13.60
N ARG A 583 -25.88 10.47 -13.38
CA ARG A 583 -24.49 10.93 -13.38
C ARG A 583 -23.69 10.34 -12.21
N LEU A 584 -24.27 10.27 -11.01
CA LEU A 584 -23.62 9.62 -9.87
C LEU A 584 -23.40 8.11 -10.13
N TRP A 585 -24.40 7.40 -10.70
CA TRP A 585 -24.23 6.00 -11.10
C TRP A 585 -23.19 5.81 -12.22
N SER A 586 -23.06 6.77 -13.14
CA SER A 586 -21.99 6.69 -14.16
C SER A 586 -20.60 6.80 -13.55
N ILE A 587 -20.43 7.56 -12.44
CA ILE A 587 -19.15 7.62 -11.69
C ILE A 587 -18.85 6.27 -11.06
N VAL A 588 -19.85 5.58 -10.51
CA VAL A 588 -19.67 4.22 -10.00
C VAL A 588 -19.18 3.27 -11.09
N LEU A 589 -19.81 3.34 -12.27
CA LEU A 589 -19.36 2.57 -13.43
C LEU A 589 -17.92 2.95 -13.83
N GLY A 590 -17.59 4.24 -13.83
CA GLY A 590 -16.25 4.74 -14.13
C GLY A 590 -15.19 4.19 -13.15
N ALA A 591 -15.51 4.14 -11.86
CA ALA A 591 -14.62 3.58 -10.84
C ALA A 591 -14.39 2.07 -11.04
N VAL A 592 -15.46 1.32 -11.33
CA VAL A 592 -15.36 -0.11 -11.63
C VAL A 592 -14.54 -0.35 -12.91
N LEU A 593 -14.78 0.41 -13.97
CA LEU A 593 -14.03 0.28 -15.22
C LEU A 593 -12.55 0.65 -15.05
N TYR A 594 -12.24 1.69 -14.30
CA TYR A 594 -10.86 2.07 -14.00
C TYR A 594 -10.14 0.94 -13.27
N ARG A 595 -10.77 0.36 -12.24
CA ARG A 595 -10.22 -0.80 -11.53
C ARG A 595 -10.07 -2.04 -12.43
N LEU A 596 -11.05 -2.28 -13.30
CA LEU A 596 -10.97 -3.38 -14.26
C LEU A 596 -9.74 -3.24 -15.18
N VAL A 597 -9.46 -2.03 -15.67
CA VAL A 597 -8.28 -1.77 -16.50
C VAL A 597 -6.99 -2.04 -15.72
N LEU A 598 -6.88 -1.59 -14.48
CA LEU A 598 -5.70 -1.85 -13.64
C LEU A 598 -5.49 -3.36 -13.42
N VAL A 599 -6.55 -4.10 -13.11
CA VAL A 599 -6.48 -5.55 -12.91
C VAL A 599 -6.11 -6.28 -14.21
N ILE A 600 -6.61 -5.83 -15.35
CA ILE A 600 -6.24 -6.41 -16.68
C ILE A 600 -4.76 -6.14 -16.98
N ILE A 601 -4.24 -4.93 -16.72
CA ILE A 601 -2.81 -4.60 -16.92
C ILE A 601 -1.94 -5.53 -16.08
N LEU A 602 -2.30 -5.77 -14.83
CA LEU A 602 -1.60 -6.72 -13.97
C LEU A 602 -1.70 -8.16 -14.47
N ALA A 603 -2.87 -8.59 -14.94
CA ALA A 603 -3.08 -9.92 -15.52
C ALA A 603 -2.28 -10.17 -16.82
N MET A 604 -1.83 -9.10 -17.48
CA MET A 604 -0.95 -9.19 -18.66
C MET A 604 0.54 -9.37 -18.30
N ASN A 605 0.88 -9.65 -17.04
CA ASN A 605 2.25 -9.75 -16.52
C ASN A 605 3.12 -8.51 -16.81
N VAL A 606 2.51 -7.34 -16.83
CA VAL A 606 3.23 -6.07 -16.89
C VAL A 606 3.85 -5.82 -15.52
N ASP A 607 5.14 -5.52 -15.49
CA ASP A 607 5.82 -5.18 -14.24
C ASP A 607 5.05 -4.10 -13.46
N ALA A 608 4.84 -4.32 -12.17
CA ALA A 608 4.12 -3.37 -11.31
C ALA A 608 4.77 -1.97 -11.29
N GLN A 609 6.07 -1.87 -11.60
CA GLN A 609 6.78 -0.61 -11.85
C GLN A 609 6.16 0.20 -12.98
N MET A 610 5.67 -0.49 -14.02
CA MET A 610 5.02 0.14 -15.16
C MET A 610 3.55 0.50 -14.91
N LEU A 611 2.95 0.03 -13.80
CA LEU A 611 1.54 0.25 -13.51
C LEU A 611 1.20 1.75 -13.33
N LYS A 612 2.07 2.50 -12.64
CA LYS A 612 1.92 3.96 -12.49
C LYS A 612 2.06 4.68 -13.83
N LEU A 613 3.03 4.27 -14.64
CA LEU A 613 3.20 4.81 -15.99
C LEU A 613 2.01 4.44 -16.89
N ALA A 614 1.57 3.19 -16.87
CA ALA A 614 0.43 2.72 -17.64
C ALA A 614 -0.87 3.46 -17.25
N SER A 615 -1.11 3.66 -15.95
CA SER A 615 -2.26 4.43 -15.47
C SER A 615 -2.18 5.91 -15.87
N ALA A 616 -0.98 6.53 -15.83
CA ALA A 616 -0.77 7.91 -16.28
C ALA A 616 -1.00 8.05 -17.79
N ILE A 617 -0.48 7.13 -18.60
CA ILE A 617 -0.71 7.11 -20.06
C ILE A 617 -2.20 6.90 -20.36
N LEU A 618 -2.85 5.95 -19.68
CA LEU A 618 -4.28 5.70 -19.83
C LEU A 618 -5.10 6.96 -19.51
N LEU A 619 -4.80 7.62 -18.39
CA LEU A 619 -5.47 8.84 -17.98
C LEU A 619 -5.25 9.96 -19.00
N SER A 620 -4.03 10.12 -19.51
CA SER A 620 -3.70 11.09 -20.55
C SER A 620 -4.48 10.83 -21.85
N ILE A 621 -4.58 9.58 -22.27
CA ILE A 621 -5.37 9.18 -23.43
C ILE A 621 -6.86 9.48 -23.21
N ILE A 622 -7.40 9.13 -22.04
CA ILE A 622 -8.80 9.36 -21.69
C ILE A 622 -9.11 10.87 -21.70
N LEU A 623 -8.24 11.70 -21.14
CA LEU A 623 -8.38 13.17 -21.16
C LEU A 623 -8.31 13.75 -22.55
N TYR A 624 -7.53 13.18 -23.46
CA TYR A 624 -7.37 13.66 -24.82
C TYR A 624 -8.53 13.29 -25.76
N VAL A 625 -9.27 12.21 -25.47
CA VAL A 625 -10.42 11.74 -26.29
C VAL A 625 -11.49 12.84 -26.52
N PRO A 626 -11.93 13.63 -25.54
CA PRO A 626 -12.91 14.70 -25.76
C PRO A 626 -12.42 15.77 -26.74
N GLU A 627 -11.14 16.15 -26.68
CA GLU A 627 -10.52 17.15 -27.55
C GLU A 627 -10.48 16.67 -29.01
N VAL A 628 -10.06 15.42 -29.23
CA VAL A 628 -10.06 14.81 -30.58
C VAL A 628 -11.48 14.73 -31.15
N ARG A 629 -12.46 14.39 -30.31
CA ARG A 629 -13.88 14.36 -30.72
C ARG A 629 -14.39 15.77 -31.07
N GLY A 630 -13.94 16.81 -30.38
CA GLY A 630 -14.26 18.20 -30.69
C GLY A 630 -13.76 18.58 -32.08
N LYS A 631 -12.51 18.24 -32.38
CA LYS A 631 -11.87 18.52 -33.69
C LYS A 631 -12.46 17.72 -34.86
N LEU A 632 -12.92 16.49 -34.63
CA LEU A 632 -13.53 15.64 -35.65
C LEU A 632 -14.99 16.02 -35.99
N LYS A 633 -15.65 16.88 -35.19
CA LYS A 633 -17.03 17.35 -35.42
C LYS A 633 -17.13 18.65 -36.23
N ILE A 634 -16.04 19.28 -36.59
CA ILE A 634 -16.04 20.50 -37.41
C ILE A 634 -15.96 20.14 -38.89
N LYS A 635 -17.08 19.69 -39.47
CA LYS A 635 -17.50 20.04 -40.82
C LYS A 635 -18.96 20.46 -40.75
N PRO A 636 -19.27 21.76 -40.76
CA PRO A 636 -20.62 22.17 -41.08
C PRO A 636 -20.86 21.77 -42.54
N ASN A 637 -21.85 20.96 -42.75
CA ASN A 637 -22.35 20.64 -44.09
C ASN A 637 -22.86 21.95 -44.70
N LYS A 638 -22.04 22.57 -45.57
CA LYS A 638 -22.47 23.61 -46.48
C LYS A 638 -23.26 22.97 -47.58
N SER A 639 -24.52 22.77 -47.39
CA SER A 639 -25.47 22.68 -48.49
C SER A 639 -26.88 22.83 -47.90
N LEU A 640 -27.48 23.88 -48.31
CA LEU A 640 -28.88 24.21 -48.39
C LEU A 640 -29.14 25.63 -47.88
N THR A 641 -28.70 26.61 -48.67
CA THR A 641 -29.47 27.81 -48.85
C THR A 641 -30.47 27.52 -49.97
N PRO A 642 -31.77 27.47 -49.68
CA PRO A 642 -32.76 27.60 -50.75
C PRO A 642 -32.70 29.06 -51.25
N GLY A 643 -32.48 29.23 -52.51
CA GLY A 643 -32.71 30.51 -53.17
C GLY A 643 -34.14 30.92 -52.98
N GLY A 644 -34.34 32.18 -52.70
CA GLY A 644 -35.61 32.85 -52.58
C GLY A 644 -35.44 34.26 -53.05
N ASP A 645 -35.82 34.47 -54.33
CA ASP A 645 -36.05 35.76 -54.96
C ASP A 645 -36.97 36.65 -54.14
N LYS A 646 -36.66 37.90 -54.19
CA LYS A 646 -37.32 39.19 -54.15
C LYS A 646 -36.93 40.09 -52.99
#